data_775d5526e477f57199b53f97a3ff0b66
#
_entry.id   775d5526e477f57199b53f97a3ff0b66
#
_cell.length_a   1.000
_cell.length_b   1.000
_cell.length_c   1.000
_cell.angle_alpha   90.00
_cell.angle_beta   90.00
_cell.angle_gamma   90.00
#
_symmetry.space_group_name_H-M   'P 1'
#
loop_
_entity.id
_entity.type
_entity.pdbx_description
1 polymer ?
#
loop_
_entity_poly.entity_id
_entity_poly.type
_entity_poly.pdbx_seq_one_letter_code
_entity_poly.pdbx_strand_id
1 'polypeptide(L)'
;MTLPCLSRLLFAGGLALAPAVSARAQTVAEVQVTPETLTLTVGGKQTLFATAYDRQGNLIPNARFTFWSSDTSVAKVGRNGAVVGVAPGLAKVEARTQGMQASTAILITGSGNGDTAGSGVGQGNAALTLDPTSATLLPGESLRLQARPVREDGSAATVGRVNWKALQPEVAAVDSNGMVIGVGPGRTIVQASAPGGLAATAAIEVAAAEISLAESRLILGPGETDTLRVLVPGQGNRELRAGLQWQTSDTGVVRVGPTGIVSARVPGRAEVVATGFGQERRASVLVHREPRTLVVTPPPAAGAIQLPVRAVRKVTVVVEAADSTPIPEARREWEVGDTTVIAYDTAKAELVGRGLGTTTLTARLYGFDPVVWTVQAIPGVLSLDRRRVGIGMGERDSLRPMLLDEDGKPQGAPSELTWSSSAPQVLQVSGPGVIDGLRPGRATVTAAAPWGKTATADVFVVADLFVSSNRSGEPGIYQLRSGVTDTLRAVLTDSFANIQPALSPDRTRIAFSSDREGSYDLYLTDADGSNLQRLTTDPGREGEPVWTPDGTRLVYTFTRQGGQPQLYVLRPDGHAAQALSAEPGGNHSPSISADGRRIAFVSTRDGDQEIYVMPVDGGSARRITRTGQRDSQPRFLPNGDLIYVVERGKGSRLVRLAGTEGEPQTVLETDEPISGLAVSRDGRRMAYVVGRLTDATKGKAQFRLFVRSLAAEATPAQVTLRPGEHVLSPAF
;
A
#
# COMPACT_ATOMS: atom_id res chain seq x y z
N MET A 1 -0.22 25.56 21.30
CA MET A 1 -0.49 26.65 22.24
C MET A 1 -1.42 26.13 23.29
N THR A 2 -0.83 25.95 24.42
CA THR A 2 -1.19 26.25 25.82
C THR A 2 -2.20 25.34 26.51
N LEU A 3 -1.63 24.49 27.35
CA LEU A 3 -2.16 24.16 28.68
C LEU A 3 -2.30 25.45 29.53
N PRO A 4 -3.17 25.49 30.56
CA PRO A 4 -2.71 25.20 31.92
C PRO A 4 -3.77 24.47 32.80
N CYS A 5 -3.33 23.64 33.73
CA CYS A 5 -2.87 23.91 35.13
C CYS A 5 -3.98 24.06 36.18
N LEU A 6 -3.95 23.10 37.12
CA LEU A 6 -4.17 23.20 38.58
C LEU A 6 -5.28 24.08 39.16
N SER A 7 -6.11 23.48 40.04
CA SER A 7 -6.22 23.97 41.39
C SER A 7 -6.79 22.94 42.39
N ARG A 8 -6.12 22.85 43.53
CA ARG A 8 -6.52 22.19 44.78
C ARG A 8 -7.74 22.89 45.38
N LEU A 9 -8.57 22.15 46.08
CA LEU A 9 -9.18 22.64 47.33
C LEU A 9 -9.52 21.52 48.29
N LEU A 10 -9.15 21.71 49.50
CA LEU A 10 -9.30 20.95 50.74
C LEU A 10 -10.69 21.19 51.40
N PHE A 11 -10.99 20.29 52.38
CA PHE A 11 -11.91 20.36 53.54
C PHE A 11 -13.32 19.81 53.25
N ALA A 12 -13.94 19.03 54.10
CA ALA A 12 -13.83 18.64 55.53
C ALA A 12 -14.81 17.50 55.83
N GLY A 13 -14.44 16.61 56.74
CA GLY A 13 -15.22 16.14 57.85
C GLY A 13 -16.53 15.37 57.60
N GLY A 14 -16.48 14.08 57.84
CA GLY A 14 -17.66 13.24 58.02
C GLY A 14 -17.24 11.87 58.56
N LEU A 15 -17.21 11.72 59.88
CA LEU A 15 -17.05 10.43 60.56
C LEU A 15 -18.26 9.55 60.23
N ALA A 16 -18.05 8.53 59.36
CA ALA A 16 -19.02 7.45 59.21
C ALA A 16 -18.33 6.16 59.63
N LEU A 17 -18.84 5.52 60.64
CA LEU A 17 -18.45 4.20 61.09
C LEU A 17 -18.56 3.21 59.91
N ALA A 18 -17.42 2.65 59.47
CA ALA A 18 -17.41 1.50 58.60
C ALA A 18 -17.79 0.24 59.43
N PRO A 19 -18.62 -0.65 58.87
CA PRO A 19 -18.90 -1.91 59.49
C PRO A 19 -17.64 -2.78 59.48
N ALA A 20 -17.37 -3.45 60.59
CA ALA A 20 -16.31 -4.42 60.72
C ALA A 20 -16.45 -5.53 59.63
N VAL A 21 -15.58 -5.46 58.60
CA VAL A 21 -15.38 -6.57 57.69
C VAL A 21 -14.76 -7.70 58.47
N SER A 22 -15.55 -8.75 58.72
CA SER A 22 -15.04 -9.99 59.25
C SER A 22 -13.89 -10.47 58.38
N ALA A 23 -12.70 -10.62 58.94
CA ALA A 23 -11.54 -11.18 58.27
C ALA A 23 -11.90 -12.60 57.78
N ARG A 24 -12.28 -12.73 56.50
CA ARG A 24 -12.34 -14.04 55.84
C ARG A 24 -10.92 -14.59 55.89
N ALA A 25 -10.77 -15.76 56.50
CA ALA A 25 -9.50 -16.46 56.55
C ALA A 25 -8.95 -16.58 55.09
N GLN A 26 -7.84 -15.91 54.81
CA GLN A 26 -7.19 -16.01 53.51
C GLN A 26 -6.73 -17.46 53.32
N THR A 27 -7.25 -18.11 52.30
CA THR A 27 -6.85 -19.50 51.95
C THR A 27 -5.61 -19.46 51.12
N VAL A 28 -4.57 -20.20 51.53
CA VAL A 28 -3.32 -20.36 50.80
C VAL A 28 -3.60 -21.14 49.52
N ALA A 29 -3.19 -20.61 48.38
CA ALA A 29 -3.27 -21.25 47.08
C ALA A 29 -1.88 -21.66 46.54
N GLU A 30 -0.83 -20.97 46.97
CA GLU A 30 0.55 -21.26 46.57
C GLU A 30 1.51 -21.03 47.75
N VAL A 31 2.55 -21.85 47.82
CA VAL A 31 3.67 -21.69 48.75
C VAL A 31 4.98 -21.68 47.97
N GLN A 32 5.89 -20.77 48.32
CA GLN A 32 7.24 -20.71 47.76
C GLN A 32 8.26 -20.78 48.87
N VAL A 33 9.42 -21.46 48.62
CA VAL A 33 10.54 -21.56 49.52
C VAL A 33 11.81 -21.03 48.88
N THR A 34 12.53 -20.15 49.57
CA THR A 34 13.75 -19.53 49.08
C THR A 34 14.90 -19.78 50.03
N PRO A 35 16.07 -20.22 49.52
CA PRO A 35 16.39 -20.54 48.12
C PRO A 35 15.75 -21.86 47.68
N GLU A 36 15.52 -22.04 46.38
CA GLU A 36 14.95 -23.25 45.76
C GLU A 36 15.91 -24.44 45.82
N THR A 37 17.20 -24.17 45.89
CA THR A 37 18.26 -25.15 46.09
C THR A 37 19.31 -24.60 47.06
N LEU A 38 19.87 -25.46 47.90
CA LEU A 38 20.84 -25.06 48.91
C LEU A 38 21.97 -26.09 49.00
N THR A 39 23.23 -25.60 48.95
CA THR A 39 24.39 -26.42 49.21
C THR A 39 25.02 -25.99 50.53
N LEU A 40 25.24 -26.93 51.45
CA LEU A 40 25.89 -26.71 52.73
C LEU A 40 27.02 -27.76 52.93
N THR A 41 28.00 -27.40 53.73
CA THR A 41 28.95 -28.38 54.28
C THR A 41 28.37 -29.04 55.53
N VAL A 42 28.94 -30.18 55.93
CA VAL A 42 28.61 -30.77 57.24
C VAL A 42 28.87 -29.74 58.35
N GLY A 43 27.85 -29.52 59.20
CA GLY A 43 27.87 -28.46 60.22
C GLY A 43 27.42 -27.07 59.73
N GLY A 44 27.37 -26.83 58.40
CA GLY A 44 26.89 -25.59 57.80
C GLY A 44 25.42 -25.34 58.14
N LYS A 45 25.05 -24.04 58.31
CA LYS A 45 23.73 -23.62 58.72
C LYS A 45 23.23 -22.53 57.77
N GLN A 46 21.95 -22.66 57.36
CA GLN A 46 21.23 -21.59 56.61
C GLN A 46 19.76 -21.66 56.88
N THR A 47 19.12 -20.49 56.82
CA THR A 47 17.67 -20.42 57.03
C THR A 47 16.95 -20.36 55.71
N LEU A 48 15.95 -21.18 55.53
CA LEU A 48 14.99 -21.13 54.41
C LEU A 48 13.86 -20.21 54.78
N PHE A 49 13.40 -19.42 53.82
CA PHE A 49 12.26 -18.56 53.95
C PHE A 49 11.10 -19.13 53.14
N ALA A 50 9.90 -19.25 53.77
CA ALA A 50 8.72 -19.70 53.09
C ALA A 50 7.71 -18.54 53.01
N THR A 51 7.07 -18.38 51.88
CA THR A 51 6.03 -17.38 51.60
C THR A 51 4.78 -18.07 51.07
N ALA A 52 3.60 -17.53 51.42
CA ALA A 52 2.30 -18.06 50.96
C ALA A 52 1.53 -16.99 50.20
N TYR A 53 0.84 -17.38 49.16
CA TYR A 53 0.06 -16.51 48.28
C TYR A 53 -1.40 -17.02 48.20
N ASP A 54 -2.35 -16.09 48.01
CA ASP A 54 -3.74 -16.43 47.71
C ASP A 54 -3.99 -16.74 46.23
N ARG A 55 -5.22 -17.07 45.83
CA ARG A 55 -5.56 -17.35 44.42
C ARG A 55 -5.40 -16.19 43.46
N GLN A 56 -5.28 -14.96 43.97
CA GLN A 56 -5.05 -13.75 43.20
C GLN A 56 -3.56 -13.38 43.13
N GLY A 57 -2.66 -14.20 43.71
CA GLY A 57 -1.21 -13.95 43.73
C GLY A 57 -0.77 -12.94 44.81
N ASN A 58 -1.66 -12.57 45.76
CA ASN A 58 -1.28 -11.65 46.84
C ASN A 58 -0.59 -12.40 47.96
N LEU A 59 0.48 -11.79 48.50
CA LEU A 59 1.20 -12.34 49.65
C LEU A 59 0.30 -12.40 50.87
N ILE A 60 0.28 -13.56 51.57
CA ILE A 60 -0.40 -13.74 52.86
C ILE A 60 0.62 -13.45 53.95
N PRO A 61 0.62 -12.26 54.56
CA PRO A 61 1.53 -11.95 55.66
C PRO A 61 1.15 -12.78 56.91
N ASN A 62 2.12 -13.28 57.61
CA ASN A 62 1.99 -14.08 58.82
C ASN A 62 1.46 -15.53 58.64
N ALA A 63 1.60 -16.12 57.43
CA ALA A 63 1.38 -17.53 57.24
C ALA A 63 2.34 -18.35 58.13
N ARG A 64 1.82 -19.32 58.87
CA ARG A 64 2.64 -20.20 59.73
C ARG A 64 3.04 -21.43 58.94
N PHE A 65 4.34 -21.68 58.86
CA PHE A 65 4.89 -22.84 58.17
C PHE A 65 5.40 -23.89 59.18
N THR A 66 5.24 -25.15 58.82
CA THR A 66 5.95 -26.28 59.41
C THR A 66 6.96 -26.79 58.42
N PHE A 67 8.19 -26.97 58.87
CA PHE A 67 9.31 -27.48 58.04
C PHE A 67 9.59 -28.94 58.36
N TRP A 68 9.85 -29.75 57.35
CA TRP A 68 10.17 -31.17 57.50
C TRP A 68 11.29 -31.55 56.52
N SER A 69 12.22 -32.40 56.96
CA SER A 69 13.30 -32.92 56.13
C SER A 69 13.02 -34.35 55.71
N SER A 70 13.22 -34.70 54.44
CA SER A 70 13.03 -36.05 53.93
C SER A 70 14.10 -37.03 54.50
N ASP A 71 15.25 -36.51 54.94
CA ASP A 71 16.30 -37.28 55.56
C ASP A 71 17.03 -36.49 56.65
N THR A 72 16.69 -36.71 57.89
CA THR A 72 17.28 -36.03 59.05
C THR A 72 18.67 -36.49 59.39
N SER A 73 19.14 -37.59 58.78
CA SER A 73 20.55 -38.05 58.88
C SER A 73 21.45 -37.24 57.94
N VAL A 74 20.90 -36.63 56.90
CA VAL A 74 21.63 -35.76 55.93
C VAL A 74 21.47 -34.29 56.30
N ALA A 75 20.24 -33.82 56.52
CA ALA A 75 19.95 -32.44 56.89
C ALA A 75 18.84 -32.36 57.94
N LYS A 76 19.06 -31.60 58.99
CA LYS A 76 18.00 -31.27 60.00
C LYS A 76 17.44 -29.89 59.75
N VAL A 77 16.14 -29.70 59.88
CA VAL A 77 15.50 -28.40 59.78
C VAL A 77 14.74 -28.03 61.06
N GLY A 78 14.95 -26.84 61.54
CA GLY A 78 14.30 -26.28 62.71
C GLY A 78 12.90 -25.69 62.37
N ARG A 79 12.08 -25.44 63.39
CA ARG A 79 10.75 -24.85 63.26
C ARG A 79 10.72 -23.46 62.58
N ASN A 80 11.87 -22.78 62.59
CA ASN A 80 12.07 -21.48 61.98
C ASN A 80 12.68 -21.56 60.58
N GLY A 81 12.74 -22.75 59.96
CA GLY A 81 13.34 -22.95 58.65
C GLY A 81 14.88 -23.04 58.66
N ALA A 82 15.52 -22.99 59.82
CA ALA A 82 17.00 -23.14 59.91
C ALA A 82 17.38 -24.57 59.62
N VAL A 83 18.18 -24.77 58.55
CA VAL A 83 18.74 -26.04 58.09
C VAL A 83 20.16 -26.19 58.60
N VAL A 84 20.51 -27.38 59.05
CA VAL A 84 21.87 -27.77 59.46
C VAL A 84 22.27 -29.03 58.71
N GLY A 85 23.39 -28.99 57.99
CA GLY A 85 24.00 -30.16 57.35
C GLY A 85 24.54 -31.14 58.40
N VAL A 86 24.14 -32.42 58.33
CA VAL A 86 24.50 -33.46 59.32
C VAL A 86 25.52 -34.43 58.74
N ALA A 87 25.30 -34.93 57.53
CA ALA A 87 26.20 -35.84 56.83
C ALA A 87 26.11 -35.55 55.31
N PRO A 88 27.18 -35.91 54.55
CA PRO A 88 27.15 -35.73 53.09
C PRO A 88 25.98 -36.51 52.47
N GLY A 89 25.26 -35.86 51.55
CA GLY A 89 24.10 -36.47 50.89
C GLY A 89 23.10 -35.42 50.43
N LEU A 90 22.00 -35.87 49.88
CA LEU A 90 20.90 -35.06 49.44
C LEU A 90 19.69 -35.24 50.36
N ALA A 91 19.09 -34.13 50.75
CA ALA A 91 17.82 -34.10 51.46
C ALA A 91 16.88 -33.10 50.83
N LYS A 92 15.59 -33.33 50.93
CA LYS A 92 14.53 -32.39 50.53
C LYS A 92 13.92 -31.80 51.81
N VAL A 93 13.89 -30.49 51.89
CA VAL A 93 13.17 -29.81 53.00
C VAL A 93 11.85 -29.22 52.47
N GLU A 94 10.75 -29.54 53.08
CA GLU A 94 9.41 -29.08 52.75
C GLU A 94 8.90 -28.07 53.77
N ALA A 95 8.30 -26.98 53.29
CA ALA A 95 7.52 -26.04 54.07
C ALA A 95 6.04 -26.26 53.78
N ARG A 96 5.21 -26.47 54.81
CA ARG A 96 3.79 -26.77 54.70
C ARG A 96 2.98 -25.77 55.46
N THR A 97 1.85 -25.33 54.87
CA THR A 97 0.82 -24.48 55.49
C THR A 97 -0.54 -24.72 54.86
N GLN A 98 -1.62 -24.83 55.65
CA GLN A 98 -3.02 -24.99 55.17
C GLN A 98 -3.20 -26.03 54.05
N GLY A 99 -2.47 -27.14 54.08
CA GLY A 99 -2.54 -28.22 53.09
C GLY A 99 -1.71 -27.97 51.79
N MET A 100 -1.12 -26.80 51.62
CA MET A 100 -0.21 -26.48 50.55
C MET A 100 1.24 -26.68 51.01
N GLN A 101 2.13 -27.03 50.07
CA GLN A 101 3.51 -27.28 50.36
C GLN A 101 4.43 -26.81 49.23
N ALA A 102 5.65 -26.39 49.57
CA ALA A 102 6.74 -26.19 48.65
C ALA A 102 8.03 -26.77 49.25
N SER A 103 9.01 -27.02 48.43
CA SER A 103 10.22 -27.72 48.87
C SER A 103 11.49 -27.12 48.24
N THR A 104 12.59 -27.27 48.97
CA THR A 104 13.96 -26.96 48.52
C THR A 104 14.82 -28.18 48.55
N ALA A 105 15.69 -28.33 47.55
CA ALA A 105 16.66 -29.38 47.52
C ALA A 105 17.97 -28.95 48.26
N ILE A 106 18.43 -29.78 49.15
CA ILE A 106 19.62 -29.48 49.96
C ILE A 106 20.71 -30.54 49.75
N LEU A 107 21.83 -30.08 49.24
CA LEU A 107 23.05 -30.88 49.11
C LEU A 107 23.96 -30.58 50.28
N ILE A 108 24.33 -31.60 51.05
CA ILE A 108 25.37 -31.52 52.10
C ILE A 108 26.65 -32.12 51.55
N THR A 109 27.69 -31.31 51.47
CA THR A 109 29.04 -31.74 51.06
C THR A 109 29.91 -32.02 52.29
N GLY A 110 30.90 -32.93 52.18
CA GLY A 110 31.81 -33.21 53.25
C GLY A 110 32.64 -31.99 53.62
N SER A 111 32.97 -31.80 54.92
CA SER A 111 33.87 -30.76 55.36
C SER A 111 35.33 -31.20 54.97
N GLY A 112 35.98 -30.38 54.11
CA GLY A 112 37.39 -30.48 53.91
C GLY A 112 38.12 -29.98 55.12
N ASN A 113 38.43 -30.83 56.13
CA ASN A 113 39.58 -30.71 57.01
C ASN A 113 39.83 -32.06 57.70
N GLY A 114 41.12 -32.48 57.65
CA GLY A 114 41.55 -33.72 58.12
C GLY A 114 41.48 -33.86 59.64
N ASP A 115 41.32 -35.10 60.14
CA ASP A 115 42.26 -35.73 61.00
C ASP A 115 41.85 -37.18 61.27
N THR A 116 42.75 -38.03 60.99
CA THR A 116 43.42 -39.13 61.63
C THR A 116 42.81 -40.51 61.75
N ALA A 117 43.56 -41.38 61.12
CA ALA A 117 44.05 -42.67 61.57
C ALA A 117 43.18 -43.92 61.57
N GLY A 118 43.54 -44.77 60.62
CA GLY A 118 43.14 -46.18 60.60
C GLY A 118 43.58 -46.83 59.30
N SER A 119 44.84 -47.29 59.29
CA SER A 119 45.54 -48.12 58.31
C SER A 119 44.69 -48.95 57.37
N GLY A 120 44.92 -48.79 56.07
CA GLY A 120 44.46 -49.66 54.97
C GLY A 120 44.79 -49.10 53.61
N VAL A 121 45.98 -49.39 53.13
CA VAL A 121 46.46 -49.43 51.72
C VAL A 121 45.70 -48.56 50.67
N GLY A 122 46.34 -47.49 50.26
CA GLY A 122 46.47 -46.83 48.97
C GLY A 122 45.31 -46.91 47.98
N GLN A 123 44.38 -45.91 48.02
CA GLN A 123 43.78 -45.41 46.84
C GLN A 123 43.76 -43.86 46.92
N GLY A 124 44.53 -43.24 46.01
CA GLY A 124 44.60 -41.79 45.93
C GLY A 124 43.22 -41.15 45.81
N ASN A 125 43.12 -39.95 46.35
CA ASN A 125 41.89 -39.12 46.33
C ASN A 125 41.24 -39.11 44.92
N ALA A 126 40.14 -39.87 44.73
CA ALA A 126 39.34 -39.84 43.50
C ALA A 126 38.15 -38.98 43.76
N ALA A 127 37.76 -38.18 42.81
CA ALA A 127 36.50 -37.42 42.75
C ALA A 127 35.59 -38.05 41.71
N LEU A 128 34.27 -37.93 41.91
CA LEU A 128 33.28 -38.29 40.89
C LEU A 128 32.80 -37.00 40.21
N THR A 129 32.74 -36.98 38.88
CA THR A 129 32.19 -35.87 38.10
C THR A 129 31.04 -36.38 37.22
N LEU A 130 30.09 -35.51 36.92
CA LEU A 130 28.99 -35.78 35.97
C LEU A 130 29.15 -34.92 34.71
N ASP A 131 28.79 -35.52 33.58
CA ASP A 131 28.75 -34.86 32.30
C ASP A 131 27.41 -35.20 31.59
N PRO A 132 26.58 -34.20 31.29
CA PRO A 132 26.67 -32.81 31.71
C PRO A 132 26.32 -32.57 33.20
N THR A 133 26.81 -31.47 33.78
CA THR A 133 26.51 -31.04 35.16
C THR A 133 25.16 -30.38 35.32
N SER A 134 24.54 -29.96 34.21
CA SER A 134 23.21 -29.42 34.16
C SER A 134 22.55 -29.66 32.80
N ALA A 135 21.24 -29.81 32.77
CA ALA A 135 20.46 -29.93 31.53
C ALA A 135 19.04 -29.42 31.71
N THR A 136 18.48 -28.91 30.61
CA THR A 136 17.06 -28.61 30.53
C THR A 136 16.40 -29.64 29.61
N LEU A 137 15.37 -30.30 30.09
CA LEU A 137 14.58 -31.31 29.38
C LEU A 137 13.16 -30.85 29.20
N LEU A 138 12.49 -31.34 28.18
CA LEU A 138 11.03 -31.33 28.11
C LEU A 138 10.46 -32.57 28.79
N PRO A 139 9.22 -32.54 29.27
CA PRO A 139 8.56 -33.77 29.75
C PRO A 139 8.57 -34.85 28.67
N GLY A 140 9.00 -36.09 29.05
CA GLY A 140 9.18 -37.21 28.12
C GLY A 140 10.52 -37.24 27.38
N GLU A 141 11.33 -36.21 27.46
CA GLU A 141 12.67 -36.17 26.88
C GLU A 141 13.64 -36.90 27.77
N SER A 142 14.62 -37.58 27.16
CA SER A 142 15.63 -38.33 27.88
C SER A 142 17.06 -37.83 27.59
N LEU A 143 17.87 -37.82 28.61
CA LEU A 143 19.30 -37.46 28.56
C LEU A 143 20.12 -38.46 29.32
N ARG A 144 21.26 -38.90 28.79
CA ARG A 144 22.19 -39.77 29.51
C ARG A 144 23.26 -38.95 30.23
N LEU A 145 23.31 -39.04 31.57
CA LEU A 145 24.39 -38.53 32.37
C LEU A 145 25.50 -39.53 32.42
N GLN A 146 26.76 -39.09 32.25
CA GLN A 146 27.94 -39.93 32.37
C GLN A 146 28.66 -39.62 33.69
N ALA A 147 28.81 -40.60 34.54
CA ALA A 147 29.62 -40.48 35.75
C ALA A 147 31.08 -40.86 35.44
N ARG A 148 31.97 -39.91 35.65
CA ARG A 148 33.41 -40.09 35.40
C ARG A 148 34.18 -39.96 36.71
N PRO A 149 34.76 -41.04 37.21
CA PRO A 149 35.69 -40.96 38.33
C PRO A 149 37.07 -40.46 37.85
N VAL A 150 37.56 -39.40 38.48
CA VAL A 150 38.86 -38.76 38.15
C VAL A 150 39.74 -38.65 39.40
N ARG A 151 41.07 -38.79 39.29
CA ARG A 151 42.01 -38.49 40.35
C ARG A 151 42.35 -37.01 40.39
N GLU A 152 43.05 -36.57 41.43
CA GLU A 152 43.53 -35.19 41.57
C GLU A 152 44.42 -34.75 40.38
N ASP A 153 45.10 -35.64 39.72
CA ASP A 153 45.93 -35.42 38.54
C ASP A 153 45.16 -35.42 37.24
N GLY A 154 43.84 -35.54 37.31
CA GLY A 154 42.96 -35.59 36.17
C GLY A 154 42.85 -36.89 35.40
N SER A 155 43.60 -37.90 35.85
CA SER A 155 43.55 -39.24 35.24
C SER A 155 42.34 -40.05 35.67
N ALA A 156 41.87 -40.97 34.81
CA ALA A 156 40.68 -41.77 35.07
C ALA A 156 40.91 -42.69 36.28
N ALA A 157 39.94 -42.73 37.18
CA ALA A 157 39.90 -43.65 38.31
C ALA A 157 38.91 -44.80 38.05
N THR A 158 39.14 -45.99 38.63
CA THR A 158 38.14 -47.06 38.64
C THR A 158 37.35 -47.00 39.92
N VAL A 159 36.04 -46.93 39.88
CA VAL A 159 35.15 -47.01 41.04
C VAL A 159 34.19 -48.17 40.85
N GLY A 160 33.68 -48.71 41.96
CA GLY A 160 32.62 -49.69 41.88
C GLY A 160 31.32 -49.20 41.23
N ARG A 161 30.28 -49.98 41.37
CA ARG A 161 28.96 -49.62 40.76
C ARG A 161 28.50 -48.22 41.18
N VAL A 162 28.14 -47.40 40.21
CA VAL A 162 27.53 -46.09 40.43
C VAL A 162 26.03 -46.28 40.67
N ASN A 163 25.54 -45.74 41.77
CA ASN A 163 24.10 -45.67 42.08
C ASN A 163 23.57 -44.30 41.74
N TRP A 164 22.42 -44.27 41.12
CA TRP A 164 21.78 -43.05 40.64
C TRP A 164 20.50 -42.80 41.47
N LYS A 165 20.23 -41.53 41.81
CA LYS A 165 19.04 -41.09 42.52
C LYS A 165 18.63 -39.70 42.07
N ALA A 166 17.36 -39.52 41.68
CA ALA A 166 16.76 -38.23 41.52
C ALA A 166 16.13 -37.78 42.83
N LEU A 167 16.30 -36.50 43.18
CA LEU A 167 15.79 -35.97 44.42
C LEU A 167 14.25 -35.81 44.37
N GLN A 168 13.75 -35.46 43.21
CA GLN A 168 12.30 -35.31 42.94
C GLN A 168 11.95 -36.14 41.70
N PRO A 169 11.53 -37.40 41.88
CA PRO A 169 11.19 -38.28 40.77
C PRO A 169 9.96 -37.82 39.98
N GLU A 170 9.12 -36.99 40.58
CA GLU A 170 7.98 -36.33 39.93
C GLU A 170 8.40 -35.25 38.93
N VAL A 171 9.63 -34.74 39.04
CA VAL A 171 10.22 -33.81 38.07
C VAL A 171 11.07 -34.53 37.02
N ALA A 172 11.98 -35.37 37.44
CA ALA A 172 12.75 -36.22 36.56
C ALA A 172 13.09 -37.58 37.22
N ALA A 173 12.97 -38.64 36.45
CA ALA A 173 13.37 -39.99 36.86
C ALA A 173 14.75 -40.33 36.28
N VAL A 174 15.55 -41.16 37.00
CA VAL A 174 16.83 -41.67 36.54
C VAL A 174 16.90 -43.18 36.66
N ASP A 175 17.37 -43.87 35.66
CA ASP A 175 17.58 -45.30 35.68
C ASP A 175 18.98 -45.70 36.23
N SER A 176 19.22 -46.99 36.39
CA SER A 176 20.47 -47.53 36.88
C SER A 176 21.70 -47.28 35.98
N ASN A 177 21.49 -46.80 34.75
CA ASN A 177 22.51 -46.51 33.75
C ASN A 177 22.78 -45.01 33.57
N GLY A 178 22.13 -44.15 34.38
CA GLY A 178 22.23 -42.70 34.30
C GLY A 178 21.39 -42.06 33.22
N MET A 179 20.39 -42.78 32.65
CA MET A 179 19.42 -42.18 31.73
C MET A 179 18.37 -41.40 32.53
N VAL A 180 18.35 -40.10 32.37
CA VAL A 180 17.40 -39.20 33.01
C VAL A 180 16.25 -38.95 32.05
N ILE A 181 15.02 -39.03 32.52
CA ILE A 181 13.80 -38.73 31.75
C ILE A 181 13.04 -37.60 32.48
N GLY A 182 12.72 -36.52 31.78
CA GLY A 182 11.83 -35.45 32.29
C GLY A 182 10.43 -36.00 32.52
N VAL A 183 9.88 -35.82 33.73
CA VAL A 183 8.56 -36.33 34.08
C VAL A 183 7.51 -35.19 34.15
N GLY A 184 7.79 -34.13 34.89
CA GLY A 184 6.91 -33.00 35.08
C GLY A 184 7.71 -31.69 35.21
N PRO A 185 7.10 -30.53 34.98
CA PRO A 185 7.80 -29.25 35.03
C PRO A 185 8.34 -28.96 36.44
N GLY A 186 9.56 -28.44 36.51
CA GLY A 186 10.24 -28.12 37.77
C GLY A 186 11.76 -28.29 37.66
N ARG A 187 12.43 -28.15 38.80
CA ARG A 187 13.89 -28.37 38.90
C ARG A 187 14.17 -29.45 39.90
N THR A 188 15.12 -30.34 39.60
CA THR A 188 15.57 -31.38 40.50
C THR A 188 17.07 -31.59 40.37
N ILE A 189 17.64 -32.34 41.31
CA ILE A 189 19.01 -32.75 41.29
C ILE A 189 19.08 -34.27 41.10
N VAL A 190 19.87 -34.71 40.13
CA VAL A 190 20.24 -36.14 40.01
C VAL A 190 21.60 -36.33 40.59
N GLN A 191 21.73 -37.27 41.52
CA GLN A 191 22.96 -37.65 42.18
C GLN A 191 23.46 -39.02 41.68
N ALA A 192 24.73 -39.05 41.37
CA ALA A 192 25.48 -40.28 41.23
C ALA A 192 26.33 -40.51 42.49
N SER A 193 26.34 -41.70 43.04
CA SER A 193 27.16 -42.07 44.19
C SER A 193 27.88 -43.38 43.96
N ALA A 194 29.12 -43.50 44.46
CA ALA A 194 29.97 -44.68 44.33
C ALA A 194 30.57 -45.05 45.68
N PRO A 195 31.06 -46.29 45.87
CA PRO A 195 31.71 -46.70 47.08
C PRO A 195 32.90 -45.77 47.44
N GLY A 196 33.19 -45.64 48.75
CA GLY A 196 34.19 -44.68 49.24
C GLY A 196 33.71 -43.29 49.52
N GLY A 197 32.35 -43.03 49.51
CA GLY A 197 31.78 -41.76 49.82
C GLY A 197 31.80 -40.76 48.64
N LEU A 198 32.14 -41.23 47.44
CA LEU A 198 32.18 -40.38 46.23
C LEU A 198 30.76 -40.06 45.76
N ALA A 199 30.48 -38.78 45.53
CA ALA A 199 29.22 -38.34 45.00
C ALA A 199 29.39 -37.12 44.04
N ALA A 200 28.57 -37.09 43.02
CA ALA A 200 28.44 -35.94 42.11
C ALA A 200 26.99 -35.69 41.79
N THR A 201 26.67 -34.45 41.41
CA THR A 201 25.30 -34.04 41.13
C THR A 201 25.19 -33.32 39.81
N ALA A 202 24.05 -33.50 39.17
CA ALA A 202 23.62 -32.72 37.98
C ALA A 202 22.29 -32.04 38.25
N ALA A 203 22.19 -30.77 37.90
CA ALA A 203 20.96 -30.02 38.00
C ALA A 203 20.11 -30.28 36.74
N ILE A 204 18.90 -30.77 36.92
CA ILE A 204 17.97 -31.04 35.84
C ILE A 204 16.78 -30.11 35.99
N GLU A 205 16.53 -29.31 34.96
CA GLU A 205 15.33 -28.51 34.81
C GLU A 205 14.39 -29.18 33.79
N VAL A 206 13.16 -29.42 34.17
CA VAL A 206 12.16 -29.85 33.24
C VAL A 206 11.26 -28.62 32.97
N ALA A 207 11.33 -28.09 31.78
CA ALA A 207 10.62 -26.89 31.41
C ALA A 207 9.11 -27.14 31.36
N ALA A 208 8.32 -26.17 31.80
CA ALA A 208 6.88 -26.20 31.59
C ALA A 208 6.65 -26.16 30.08
N ALA A 209 6.07 -27.21 29.52
CA ALA A 209 5.68 -27.26 28.12
C ALA A 209 4.30 -26.67 27.93
N GLU A 210 4.22 -25.47 27.37
CA GLU A 210 2.98 -25.00 26.76
C GLU A 210 2.89 -25.68 25.39
N ILE A 211 1.78 -26.39 25.10
CA ILE A 211 1.60 -27.05 23.81
C ILE A 211 0.66 -26.23 22.91
N SER A 212 0.92 -26.24 21.63
CA SER A 212 0.04 -25.70 20.59
C SER A 212 -0.08 -26.68 19.43
N LEU A 213 -1.14 -26.56 18.64
CA LEU A 213 -1.27 -27.29 17.38
C LEU A 213 -0.64 -26.44 16.26
N ALA A 214 0.11 -27.07 15.37
CA ALA A 214 0.59 -26.42 14.14
C ALA A 214 -0.59 -25.94 13.28
N GLU A 215 -1.66 -26.72 13.27
CA GLU A 215 -2.89 -26.44 12.53
C GLU A 215 -4.10 -26.68 13.45
N SER A 216 -4.97 -25.66 13.55
CA SER A 216 -6.20 -25.76 14.35
C SER A 216 -7.40 -26.20 13.50
N ARG A 217 -7.21 -26.36 12.19
CA ARG A 217 -8.25 -26.81 11.27
C ARG A 217 -7.65 -27.70 10.18
N LEU A 218 -8.28 -28.86 9.95
CA LEU A 218 -8.02 -29.73 8.81
C LEU A 218 -9.24 -29.81 7.90
N ILE A 219 -9.00 -29.91 6.60
CA ILE A 219 -10.02 -30.14 5.61
C ILE A 219 -9.54 -31.32 4.76
N LEU A 220 -10.34 -32.39 4.74
CA LEU A 220 -9.99 -33.66 4.11
C LEU A 220 -11.13 -34.13 3.21
N GLY A 221 -10.77 -34.84 2.14
CA GLY A 221 -11.73 -35.67 1.38
C GLY A 221 -11.95 -37.04 2.03
N PRO A 222 -13.03 -37.74 1.71
CA PRO A 222 -13.24 -39.12 2.18
C PRO A 222 -12.06 -40.02 1.76
N GLY A 223 -11.48 -40.78 2.73
CA GLY A 223 -10.32 -41.63 2.52
C GLY A 223 -8.96 -40.93 2.61
N GLU A 224 -8.92 -39.60 2.68
CA GLU A 224 -7.68 -38.82 2.83
C GLU A 224 -7.14 -38.89 4.25
N THR A 225 -5.83 -38.77 4.39
CA THR A 225 -5.12 -38.72 5.67
C THR A 225 -4.22 -37.52 5.76
N ASP A 226 -4.13 -36.94 6.98
CA ASP A 226 -3.16 -35.88 7.30
C ASP A 226 -2.70 -36.03 8.75
N THR A 227 -1.65 -35.32 9.14
CA THR A 227 -1.06 -35.43 10.48
C THR A 227 -1.17 -34.11 11.24
N LEU A 228 -1.89 -34.13 12.35
CA LEU A 228 -1.87 -33.01 13.31
C LEU A 228 -0.59 -33.04 14.12
N ARG A 229 0.17 -31.96 14.10
CA ARG A 229 1.43 -31.81 14.81
C ARG A 229 1.24 -30.93 16.04
N VAL A 230 1.78 -31.38 17.16
CA VAL A 230 1.81 -30.59 18.39
C VAL A 230 3.18 -29.96 18.52
N LEU A 231 3.22 -28.67 18.79
CA LEU A 231 4.42 -27.85 18.91
C LEU A 231 4.55 -27.32 20.33
N VAL A 232 5.80 -27.12 20.77
CA VAL A 232 6.15 -26.41 22.00
C VAL A 232 6.59 -24.99 21.62
N PRO A 233 5.78 -23.95 21.84
CA PRO A 233 6.16 -22.57 21.60
C PRO A 233 7.33 -22.13 22.48
N GLY A 234 8.17 -21.21 21.98
CA GLY A 234 9.29 -20.65 22.76
C GLY A 234 10.63 -21.39 22.63
N GLN A 235 10.64 -22.59 22.05
CA GLN A 235 11.86 -23.39 21.78
C GLN A 235 12.01 -23.69 20.27
N GLY A 236 11.84 -22.68 19.40
CA GLY A 236 11.92 -22.86 17.96
C GLY A 236 10.75 -23.67 17.37
N ASN A 237 9.58 -23.68 18.01
CA ASN A 237 8.40 -24.45 17.59
C ASN A 237 8.70 -25.95 17.41
N ARG A 238 9.41 -26.54 18.35
CA ARG A 238 9.79 -27.96 18.31
C ARG A 238 8.58 -28.85 18.31
N GLU A 239 8.54 -29.83 17.41
CA GLU A 239 7.48 -30.84 17.33
C GLU A 239 7.57 -31.86 18.48
N LEU A 240 6.46 -32.08 19.16
CA LEU A 240 6.30 -33.04 20.23
C LEU A 240 5.73 -34.34 19.68
N ARG A 241 6.48 -35.44 19.80
CA ARG A 241 6.11 -36.76 19.22
C ARG A 241 5.70 -37.81 20.23
N ALA A 242 5.90 -37.56 21.52
CA ALA A 242 5.60 -38.51 22.59
C ALA A 242 4.86 -37.83 23.75
N GLY A 243 4.20 -38.63 24.58
CA GLY A 243 3.44 -38.15 25.75
C GLY A 243 2.11 -37.51 25.45
N LEU A 244 1.58 -37.70 24.22
CA LEU A 244 0.28 -37.21 23.79
C LEU A 244 -0.75 -38.33 23.72
N GLN A 245 -1.97 -38.00 24.10
CA GLN A 245 -3.18 -38.82 23.87
C GLN A 245 -4.06 -38.09 22.84
N TRP A 246 -4.60 -38.85 21.92
CA TRP A 246 -5.42 -38.32 20.85
C TRP A 246 -6.82 -38.92 20.90
N GLN A 247 -7.84 -38.08 20.78
CA GLN A 247 -9.23 -38.47 20.74
C GLN A 247 -9.96 -37.70 19.64
N THR A 248 -11.05 -38.28 19.15
CA THR A 248 -11.97 -37.59 18.20
C THR A 248 -13.37 -37.58 18.77
N SER A 249 -14.10 -36.51 18.49
CA SER A 249 -15.52 -36.39 18.88
C SER A 249 -16.44 -37.32 18.10
N ASP A 250 -16.02 -37.76 16.89
CA ASP A 250 -16.80 -38.64 16.02
C ASP A 250 -15.90 -39.59 15.21
N THR A 251 -15.87 -40.85 15.63
CA THR A 251 -15.08 -41.90 14.95
C THR A 251 -15.70 -42.37 13.64
N GLY A 252 -16.96 -42.04 13.37
CA GLY A 252 -17.60 -42.25 12.06
C GLY A 252 -17.07 -41.29 11.01
N VAL A 253 -16.87 -40.02 11.38
CA VAL A 253 -16.37 -38.97 10.48
C VAL A 253 -14.86 -39.07 10.31
N VAL A 254 -14.10 -39.14 11.42
CA VAL A 254 -12.63 -39.27 11.37
C VAL A 254 -12.11 -40.24 12.42
N ARG A 255 -10.98 -40.88 12.11
CA ARG A 255 -10.15 -41.60 13.10
C ARG A 255 -8.86 -40.85 13.31
N VAL A 256 -8.37 -40.86 14.55
CA VAL A 256 -7.05 -40.33 14.87
C VAL A 256 -6.20 -41.45 15.47
N GLY A 257 -4.96 -41.58 14.94
CA GLY A 257 -3.98 -42.54 15.45
C GLY A 257 -3.15 -41.98 16.61
N PRO A 258 -2.37 -42.81 17.30
CA PRO A 258 -1.56 -42.39 18.44
C PRO A 258 -0.44 -41.40 18.09
N THR A 259 -0.11 -41.26 16.82
CA THR A 259 0.89 -40.33 16.29
C THR A 259 0.28 -39.05 15.72
N GLY A 260 -1.04 -38.80 15.93
CA GLY A 260 -1.73 -37.63 15.41
C GLY A 260 -2.17 -37.75 13.94
N ILE A 261 -2.04 -38.92 13.30
CA ILE A 261 -2.52 -39.16 11.94
C ILE A 261 -4.05 -39.21 11.98
N VAL A 262 -4.69 -38.28 11.30
CA VAL A 262 -6.15 -38.18 11.13
C VAL A 262 -6.54 -38.83 9.81
N SER A 263 -7.48 -39.74 9.83
CA SER A 263 -8.01 -40.43 8.64
C SER A 263 -9.48 -40.08 8.46
N ALA A 264 -9.82 -39.44 7.34
CA ALA A 264 -11.18 -39.06 6.99
C ALA A 264 -11.97 -40.29 6.51
N ARG A 265 -13.25 -40.41 6.92
CA ARG A 265 -14.11 -41.56 6.58
C ARG A 265 -15.35 -41.17 5.80
N VAL A 266 -16.23 -40.41 6.39
CA VAL A 266 -17.45 -39.93 5.74
C VAL A 266 -17.60 -38.44 5.88
N PRO A 267 -18.28 -37.76 4.96
CA PRO A 267 -18.53 -36.33 5.05
C PRO A 267 -19.17 -35.92 6.37
N GLY A 268 -18.62 -34.89 7.00
CA GLY A 268 -19.09 -34.44 8.30
C GLY A 268 -18.06 -33.50 8.98
N ARG A 269 -18.34 -33.19 10.24
CA ARG A 269 -17.43 -32.42 11.10
C ARG A 269 -17.10 -33.18 12.35
N ALA A 270 -15.86 -33.15 12.76
CA ALA A 270 -15.41 -33.71 14.03
C ALA A 270 -14.38 -32.80 14.67
N GLU A 271 -14.22 -32.89 15.98
CA GLU A 271 -13.05 -32.30 16.68
C GLU A 271 -12.05 -33.41 17.00
N VAL A 272 -10.79 -33.13 16.82
CA VAL A 272 -9.69 -33.96 17.29
C VAL A 272 -9.01 -33.22 18.42
N VAL A 273 -8.83 -33.92 19.54
CA VAL A 273 -8.27 -33.39 20.76
C VAL A 273 -6.92 -34.08 21.02
N ALA A 274 -5.91 -33.28 21.20
CA ALA A 274 -4.59 -33.69 21.69
C ALA A 274 -4.51 -33.36 23.18
N THR A 275 -4.31 -34.36 24.04
CA THR A 275 -4.11 -34.17 25.47
C THR A 275 -2.72 -34.58 25.87
N GLY A 276 -2.00 -33.70 26.55
CA GLY A 276 -0.66 -33.95 27.05
C GLY A 276 -0.25 -32.90 28.07
N PHE A 277 0.57 -33.29 29.04
CA PHE A 277 1.14 -32.38 30.05
C PHE A 277 0.09 -31.54 30.80
N GLY A 278 -1.11 -32.13 31.07
CA GLY A 278 -2.21 -31.44 31.74
C GLY A 278 -2.95 -30.41 30.88
N GLN A 279 -2.69 -30.35 29.58
CA GLN A 279 -3.29 -29.40 28.64
C GLN A 279 -4.04 -30.14 27.53
N GLU A 280 -5.09 -29.50 27.02
CA GLU A 280 -5.83 -29.95 25.83
C GLU A 280 -5.71 -28.93 24.71
N ARG A 281 -5.52 -29.40 23.48
CA ARG A 281 -5.60 -28.61 22.26
C ARG A 281 -6.54 -29.28 21.27
N ARG A 282 -7.36 -28.48 20.61
CA ARG A 282 -8.44 -28.94 19.75
C ARG A 282 -8.23 -28.48 18.33
N ALA A 283 -8.39 -29.38 17.37
CA ALA A 283 -8.46 -29.08 15.96
C ALA A 283 -9.84 -29.43 15.41
N SER A 284 -10.42 -28.53 14.63
CA SER A 284 -11.63 -28.84 13.89
C SER A 284 -11.28 -29.57 12.60
N VAL A 285 -11.95 -30.70 12.33
CA VAL A 285 -11.77 -31.45 11.10
C VAL A 285 -13.08 -31.42 10.30
N LEU A 286 -13.01 -30.95 9.08
CA LEU A 286 -14.12 -31.02 8.12
C LEU A 286 -13.78 -32.08 7.07
N VAL A 287 -14.62 -33.10 6.96
CA VAL A 287 -14.58 -34.02 5.83
C VAL A 287 -15.62 -33.54 4.82
N HIS A 288 -15.15 -33.04 3.67
CA HIS A 288 -16.06 -32.56 2.63
C HIS A 288 -16.72 -33.70 1.85
N ARG A 289 -17.72 -33.38 1.02
CA ARG A 289 -18.38 -34.36 0.13
C ARG A 289 -17.37 -34.98 -0.84
N GLU A 290 -17.72 -36.17 -1.36
CA GLU A 290 -16.89 -36.84 -2.37
C GLU A 290 -16.82 -35.99 -3.64
N PRO A 291 -15.62 -35.61 -4.12
CA PRO A 291 -15.47 -34.88 -5.36
C PRO A 291 -15.77 -35.78 -6.56
N ARG A 292 -16.46 -35.23 -7.60
CA ARG A 292 -16.79 -35.98 -8.82
C ARG A 292 -16.32 -35.28 -10.08
N THR A 293 -16.36 -33.97 -10.11
CA THR A 293 -16.07 -33.20 -11.32
C THR A 293 -15.11 -32.06 -11.01
N LEU A 294 -14.22 -31.75 -11.95
CA LEU A 294 -13.36 -30.57 -11.94
C LEU A 294 -13.78 -29.62 -13.05
N VAL A 295 -14.10 -28.39 -12.67
CA VAL A 295 -14.29 -27.28 -13.61
C VAL A 295 -13.04 -26.40 -13.57
N VAL A 296 -12.31 -26.40 -14.68
CA VAL A 296 -10.99 -25.77 -14.78
C VAL A 296 -11.07 -24.56 -15.72
N THR A 297 -10.62 -23.39 -15.27
CA THR A 297 -10.62 -22.17 -16.07
C THR A 297 -9.26 -21.45 -15.99
N PRO A 298 -8.58 -21.23 -17.11
CA PRO A 298 -8.86 -21.73 -18.47
C PRO A 298 -8.62 -23.25 -18.57
N PRO A 299 -9.27 -23.95 -19.52
CA PRO A 299 -9.02 -25.39 -19.72
C PRO A 299 -7.57 -25.60 -20.19
N PRO A 300 -6.83 -26.62 -19.66
CA PRO A 300 -5.43 -26.85 -20.01
C PRO A 300 -5.21 -27.30 -21.46
N ALA A 301 -6.24 -27.87 -22.08
CA ALA A 301 -6.21 -28.32 -23.49
C ALA A 301 -6.21 -27.18 -24.52
N ALA A 302 -6.44 -25.93 -24.11
CA ALA A 302 -6.46 -24.77 -25.00
C ALA A 302 -5.07 -24.28 -25.44
N GLY A 303 -4.00 -25.01 -25.10
CA GLY A 303 -2.60 -24.63 -25.37
C GLY A 303 -1.93 -23.89 -24.24
N ALA A 304 -0.73 -23.34 -24.48
CA ALA A 304 0.00 -22.61 -23.50
C ALA A 304 -0.71 -21.28 -23.15
N ILE A 305 -0.82 -20.98 -21.87
CA ILE A 305 -1.29 -19.68 -21.41
C ILE A 305 -0.24 -18.63 -21.77
N GLN A 306 -0.55 -17.75 -22.72
CA GLN A 306 0.27 -16.58 -23.00
C GLN A 306 0.05 -15.55 -21.90
N LEU A 307 1.08 -15.23 -21.14
CA LEU A 307 1.00 -14.32 -20.01
C LEU A 307 2.07 -13.23 -20.14
N PRO A 308 1.69 -11.98 -20.41
CA PRO A 308 2.66 -10.89 -20.40
C PRO A 308 3.37 -10.78 -19.05
N VAL A 309 4.68 -10.49 -19.06
CA VAL A 309 5.42 -10.24 -17.83
C VAL A 309 4.74 -9.13 -17.04
N ARG A 310 4.46 -9.38 -15.76
CA ARG A 310 3.68 -8.56 -14.82
C ARG A 310 2.18 -8.50 -15.07
N ALA A 311 1.68 -9.16 -16.08
CA ALA A 311 0.24 -9.36 -16.21
C ALA A 311 -0.26 -10.36 -15.18
N VAL A 312 -1.54 -10.21 -14.82
CA VAL A 312 -2.25 -11.09 -13.90
C VAL A 312 -3.39 -11.77 -14.63
N ARG A 313 -3.45 -13.09 -14.51
CA ARG A 313 -4.55 -13.89 -15.09
C ARG A 313 -5.17 -14.78 -14.03
N LYS A 314 -6.49 -14.83 -13.95
CA LYS A 314 -7.18 -15.76 -13.07
C LYS A 314 -7.08 -17.19 -13.62
N VAL A 315 -6.64 -18.10 -12.75
CA VAL A 315 -6.61 -19.55 -13.01
C VAL A 315 -7.33 -20.21 -11.84
N THR A 316 -8.45 -20.86 -12.11
CA THR A 316 -9.29 -21.46 -11.10
C THR A 316 -9.55 -22.92 -11.33
N VAL A 317 -9.62 -23.69 -10.25
CA VAL A 317 -10.10 -25.07 -10.25
C VAL A 317 -11.26 -25.12 -9.26
N VAL A 318 -12.45 -25.39 -9.76
CA VAL A 318 -13.65 -25.62 -8.95
C VAL A 318 -13.91 -27.11 -8.88
N VAL A 319 -14.00 -27.62 -7.68
CA VAL A 319 -14.33 -29.03 -7.41
C VAL A 319 -15.83 -29.12 -7.16
N GLU A 320 -16.50 -30.05 -7.81
CA GLU A 320 -17.94 -30.25 -7.68
C GLU A 320 -18.27 -31.68 -7.23
N ALA A 321 -19.32 -31.81 -6.42
CA ALA A 321 -19.91 -33.09 -6.06
C ALA A 321 -20.77 -33.66 -7.21
N ALA A 322 -21.32 -34.84 -7.03
CA ALA A 322 -22.15 -35.54 -8.04
C ALA A 322 -23.41 -34.75 -8.46
N ASP A 323 -23.88 -33.84 -7.61
CA ASP A 323 -25.03 -32.98 -7.85
C ASP A 323 -24.62 -31.58 -8.41
N SER A 324 -23.40 -31.47 -8.93
CA SER A 324 -22.80 -30.20 -9.42
C SER A 324 -22.70 -29.08 -8.39
N THR A 325 -22.83 -29.39 -7.10
CA THR A 325 -22.59 -28.39 -6.05
C THR A 325 -21.09 -28.20 -5.84
N PRO A 326 -20.58 -26.94 -5.84
CA PRO A 326 -19.18 -26.67 -5.58
C PRO A 326 -18.76 -27.12 -4.18
N ILE A 327 -17.55 -27.66 -4.07
CA ILE A 327 -16.87 -28.00 -2.83
C ILE A 327 -15.71 -27.03 -2.63
N PRO A 328 -15.96 -25.82 -2.10
CA PRO A 328 -14.93 -24.81 -1.99
C PRO A 328 -13.83 -25.20 -1.00
N GLU A 329 -14.14 -26.08 -0.05
CA GLU A 329 -13.22 -26.58 0.97
C GLU A 329 -12.28 -27.67 0.47
N ALA A 330 -12.51 -28.25 -0.72
CA ALA A 330 -11.61 -29.26 -1.25
C ALA A 330 -10.17 -28.76 -1.33
N ARG A 331 -9.25 -29.47 -0.70
CA ARG A 331 -7.83 -29.11 -0.63
C ARG A 331 -7.21 -29.14 -2.02
N ARG A 332 -6.49 -28.08 -2.37
CA ARG A 332 -5.75 -27.92 -3.62
C ARG A 332 -4.31 -27.61 -3.30
N GLU A 333 -3.40 -28.39 -3.82
CA GLU A 333 -1.98 -28.11 -3.73
C GLU A 333 -1.52 -27.55 -5.07
N TRP A 334 -0.81 -26.43 -5.02
CA TRP A 334 -0.34 -25.74 -6.21
C TRP A 334 1.17 -25.80 -6.28
N GLU A 335 1.67 -26.17 -7.44
CA GLU A 335 3.09 -26.26 -7.74
C GLU A 335 3.42 -25.40 -8.95
N VAL A 336 4.44 -24.53 -8.80
CA VAL A 336 4.97 -23.69 -9.87
C VAL A 336 6.30 -24.28 -10.29
N GLY A 337 6.45 -24.64 -11.57
CA GLY A 337 7.67 -25.28 -12.08
C GLY A 337 8.88 -24.36 -12.03
N ASP A 338 8.73 -23.09 -12.42
CA ASP A 338 9.78 -22.07 -12.31
C ASP A 338 9.20 -20.75 -11.76
N THR A 339 9.57 -20.43 -10.52
CA THR A 339 9.11 -19.23 -9.82
C THR A 339 9.75 -17.94 -10.31
N THR A 340 10.79 -18.00 -11.13
CA THR A 340 11.37 -16.82 -11.80
C THR A 340 10.56 -16.41 -13.03
N VAL A 341 9.84 -17.36 -13.65
CA VAL A 341 8.99 -17.12 -14.82
C VAL A 341 7.58 -16.69 -14.41
N ILE A 342 6.97 -17.39 -13.43
CA ILE A 342 5.64 -17.09 -12.93
C ILE A 342 5.56 -17.15 -11.41
N ALA A 343 4.53 -16.52 -10.84
CA ALA A 343 4.06 -16.77 -9.49
C ALA A 343 2.56 -17.04 -9.50
N TYR A 344 2.09 -17.79 -8.52
CA TYR A 344 0.67 -18.05 -8.33
C TYR A 344 0.23 -17.68 -6.91
N ASP A 345 -0.74 -16.75 -6.80
CA ASP A 345 -1.37 -16.38 -5.54
C ASP A 345 -2.61 -17.26 -5.32
N THR A 346 -2.48 -18.22 -4.42
CA THR A 346 -3.56 -19.20 -4.14
C THR A 346 -4.78 -18.57 -3.50
N ALA A 347 -4.63 -17.49 -2.75
CA ALA A 347 -5.74 -16.81 -2.07
C ALA A 347 -6.61 -16.02 -3.05
N LYS A 348 -6.00 -15.46 -4.08
CA LYS A 348 -6.70 -14.67 -5.13
C LYS A 348 -6.99 -15.47 -6.37
N ALA A 349 -6.41 -16.67 -6.50
CA ALA A 349 -6.41 -17.50 -7.71
C ALA A 349 -5.80 -16.75 -8.91
N GLU A 350 -4.69 -16.03 -8.68
CA GLU A 350 -4.05 -15.16 -9.66
C GLU A 350 -2.67 -15.68 -10.04
N LEU A 351 -2.51 -15.91 -11.33
CA LEU A 351 -1.25 -16.23 -11.98
C LEU A 351 -0.58 -14.95 -12.45
N VAL A 352 0.67 -14.71 -12.05
CA VAL A 352 1.42 -13.48 -12.36
C VAL A 352 2.68 -13.84 -13.15
N GLY A 353 2.88 -13.20 -14.30
CA GLY A 353 4.14 -13.29 -15.06
C GLY A 353 5.26 -12.53 -14.35
N ARG A 354 6.41 -13.17 -14.10
CA ARG A 354 7.59 -12.55 -13.45
C ARG A 354 8.74 -12.30 -14.41
N GLY A 355 9.08 -13.30 -15.19
CA GLY A 355 10.19 -13.23 -16.15
C GLY A 355 9.83 -13.95 -17.45
N LEU A 356 10.57 -13.68 -18.52
CA LEU A 356 10.37 -14.33 -19.82
C LEU A 356 10.74 -15.80 -19.74
N GLY A 357 9.94 -16.68 -20.36
CA GLY A 357 10.20 -18.10 -20.40
C GLY A 357 8.93 -18.93 -20.49
N THR A 358 9.11 -20.24 -20.45
CA THR A 358 8.00 -21.21 -20.41
C THR A 358 8.15 -22.10 -19.20
N THR A 359 7.07 -22.28 -18.45
CA THR A 359 7.02 -23.12 -17.24
C THR A 359 5.64 -23.74 -17.09
N THR A 360 5.43 -24.47 -16.01
CA THR A 360 4.16 -25.10 -15.69
C THR A 360 3.56 -24.58 -14.40
N LEU A 361 2.22 -24.54 -14.36
CA LEU A 361 1.43 -24.43 -13.14
C LEU A 361 0.65 -25.73 -12.98
N THR A 362 0.82 -26.41 -11.85
CA THR A 362 0.16 -27.68 -11.56
C THR A 362 -0.77 -27.55 -10.37
N ALA A 363 -2.00 -27.99 -10.51
CA ALA A 363 -2.93 -28.16 -9.39
C ALA A 363 -3.11 -29.66 -9.10
N ARG A 364 -2.85 -30.06 -7.84
CA ARG A 364 -3.06 -31.43 -7.36
C ARG A 364 -4.26 -31.46 -6.43
N LEU A 365 -5.12 -32.42 -6.64
CA LEU A 365 -6.32 -32.64 -5.84
C LEU A 365 -6.42 -34.13 -5.53
N TYR A 366 -6.83 -34.44 -4.30
CA TYR A 366 -7.04 -35.82 -3.91
C TYR A 366 -8.13 -36.50 -4.76
N GLY A 367 -7.81 -37.65 -5.31
CA GLY A 367 -8.74 -38.46 -6.16
C GLY A 367 -8.83 -38.03 -7.62
N PHE A 368 -8.01 -37.09 -8.09
CA PHE A 368 -7.94 -36.67 -9.49
C PHE A 368 -6.50 -36.65 -10.03
N ASP A 369 -6.39 -36.83 -11.34
CA ASP A 369 -5.13 -36.58 -12.01
C ASP A 369 -4.73 -35.12 -11.90
N PRO A 370 -3.43 -34.82 -11.80
CA PRO A 370 -2.94 -33.43 -11.71
C PRO A 370 -3.37 -32.62 -12.94
N VAL A 371 -3.89 -31.42 -12.72
CA VAL A 371 -4.17 -30.47 -13.81
C VAL A 371 -2.93 -29.62 -14.05
N VAL A 372 -2.40 -29.70 -15.28
CA VAL A 372 -1.16 -28.99 -15.64
C VAL A 372 -1.44 -27.99 -16.74
N TRP A 373 -1.08 -26.73 -16.50
CA TRP A 373 -1.03 -25.68 -17.51
C TRP A 373 0.40 -25.43 -17.93
N THR A 374 0.65 -25.39 -19.22
CA THR A 374 1.86 -24.75 -19.74
C THR A 374 1.64 -23.24 -19.77
N VAL A 375 2.53 -22.49 -19.21
CA VAL A 375 2.49 -21.02 -19.17
C VAL A 375 3.71 -20.49 -19.89
N GLN A 376 3.49 -19.68 -20.91
CA GLN A 376 4.53 -18.96 -21.62
C GLN A 376 4.46 -17.48 -21.22
N ALA A 377 5.41 -17.04 -20.42
CA ALA A 377 5.54 -15.63 -20.07
C ALA A 377 6.18 -14.87 -21.23
N ILE A 378 5.44 -13.95 -21.82
CA ILE A 378 5.81 -13.17 -23.01
C ILE A 378 6.00 -11.68 -22.66
N PRO A 379 6.69 -10.89 -23.51
CA PRO A 379 6.74 -9.46 -23.33
C PRO A 379 5.34 -8.83 -23.45
N GLY A 380 4.86 -8.16 -22.38
CA GLY A 380 3.62 -7.40 -22.42
C GLY A 380 3.71 -6.19 -23.37
N VAL A 381 2.56 -5.67 -23.79
CA VAL A 381 2.49 -4.39 -24.52
C VAL A 381 2.66 -3.26 -23.52
N LEU A 382 3.79 -2.57 -23.61
CA LEU A 382 4.02 -1.35 -22.84
C LEU A 382 3.25 -0.19 -23.48
N SER A 383 2.48 0.54 -22.71
CA SER A 383 1.73 1.73 -23.14
C SER A 383 1.91 2.86 -22.12
N LEU A 384 1.56 4.06 -22.52
CA LEU A 384 1.41 5.21 -21.63
C LEU A 384 -0.07 5.59 -21.54
N ASP A 385 -0.47 6.15 -20.40
CA ASP A 385 -1.85 6.62 -20.13
C ASP A 385 -2.30 7.69 -21.14
N ARG A 386 -1.35 8.44 -21.67
CA ARG A 386 -1.58 9.47 -22.71
C ARG A 386 -0.52 9.36 -23.79
N ARG A 387 -0.95 9.40 -25.04
CA ARG A 387 -0.05 9.40 -26.23
C ARG A 387 0.28 10.80 -26.71
N ARG A 388 -0.53 11.78 -26.33
CA ARG A 388 -0.32 13.21 -26.64
C ARG A 388 -0.60 14.01 -25.37
N VAL A 389 0.31 14.93 -25.04
CA VAL A 389 0.26 15.75 -23.84
C VAL A 389 0.70 17.16 -24.17
N GLY A 390 -0.10 18.13 -23.78
CA GLY A 390 0.29 19.53 -23.80
C GLY A 390 0.64 20.01 -22.39
N ILE A 391 1.78 20.62 -22.23
CA ILE A 391 2.27 21.16 -20.96
C ILE A 391 2.73 22.62 -21.16
N GLY A 392 2.47 23.47 -20.19
CA GLY A 392 2.98 24.84 -20.21
C GLY A 392 4.48 24.90 -19.92
N MET A 393 5.13 25.91 -20.45
CA MET A 393 6.55 26.19 -20.14
C MET A 393 6.70 26.50 -18.64
N GLY A 394 7.60 25.77 -17.95
CA GLY A 394 7.80 25.86 -16.51
C GLY A 394 6.83 25.03 -15.69
N GLU A 395 5.87 24.36 -16.32
CA GLU A 395 4.97 23.42 -15.66
C GLU A 395 5.57 22.02 -15.60
N ARG A 396 5.05 21.23 -14.66
CA ARG A 396 5.39 19.81 -14.45
C ARG A 396 4.15 18.96 -14.61
N ASP A 397 4.30 17.79 -15.25
CA ASP A 397 3.26 16.77 -15.40
C ASP A 397 3.88 15.37 -15.28
N SER A 398 3.07 14.32 -15.36
CA SER A 398 3.56 12.95 -15.29
C SER A 398 2.84 12.05 -16.29
N LEU A 399 3.60 11.17 -16.93
CA LEU A 399 3.12 10.09 -17.77
C LEU A 399 3.13 8.78 -16.98
N ARG A 400 2.02 8.04 -17.02
CA ARG A 400 1.88 6.79 -16.29
C ARG A 400 2.06 5.60 -17.24
N PRO A 401 3.07 4.76 -17.00
CA PRO A 401 3.26 3.56 -17.79
C PRO A 401 2.24 2.50 -17.39
N MET A 402 1.78 1.74 -18.36
CA MET A 402 0.82 0.65 -18.19
C MET A 402 1.29 -0.56 -19.00
N LEU A 403 1.12 -1.75 -18.46
CA LEU A 403 1.15 -2.99 -19.22
C LEU A 403 -0.27 -3.32 -19.68
N LEU A 404 -0.42 -3.64 -20.95
CA LEU A 404 -1.69 -4.06 -21.51
C LEU A 404 -1.62 -5.54 -21.87
N ASP A 405 -2.74 -6.28 -21.67
CA ASP A 405 -2.92 -7.63 -22.19
C ASP A 405 -3.26 -7.61 -23.68
N GLU A 406 -3.57 -8.79 -24.23
CA GLU A 406 -3.94 -8.97 -25.63
C GLU A 406 -5.25 -8.23 -26.00
N ASP A 407 -6.13 -8.03 -25.03
CA ASP A 407 -7.39 -7.30 -25.20
C ASP A 407 -7.23 -5.78 -24.99
N GLY A 408 -6.02 -5.30 -24.72
CA GLY A 408 -5.72 -3.90 -24.44
C GLY A 408 -6.14 -3.44 -23.04
N LYS A 409 -6.43 -4.34 -22.11
CA LYS A 409 -6.80 -3.99 -20.73
C LYS A 409 -5.55 -3.79 -19.88
N PRO A 410 -5.54 -2.78 -18.99
CA PRO A 410 -4.43 -2.54 -18.08
C PRO A 410 -4.23 -3.69 -17.09
N GLN A 411 -2.98 -4.15 -16.97
CA GLN A 411 -2.55 -5.24 -16.09
C GLN A 411 -1.56 -4.78 -15.00
N GLY A 412 -1.47 -3.47 -14.78
CA GLY A 412 -0.60 -2.87 -13.78
C GLY A 412 0.44 -1.92 -14.36
N ALA A 413 1.26 -1.37 -13.50
CA ALA A 413 2.35 -0.47 -13.86
C ALA A 413 3.68 -1.23 -13.81
N PRO A 414 4.51 -1.19 -14.88
CA PRO A 414 5.83 -1.79 -14.85
C PRO A 414 6.77 -0.99 -13.95
N SER A 415 7.68 -1.65 -13.24
CA SER A 415 8.85 -1.06 -12.58
C SER A 415 10.07 -1.10 -13.51
N GLU A 416 11.12 -0.35 -13.16
CA GLU A 416 12.43 -0.40 -13.83
C GLU A 416 12.43 0.05 -15.29
N LEU A 417 11.62 1.06 -15.61
CA LEU A 417 11.66 1.69 -16.92
C LEU A 417 12.77 2.73 -17.00
N THR A 418 13.44 2.79 -18.15
CA THR A 418 14.30 3.92 -18.51
C THR A 418 13.47 4.92 -19.30
N TRP A 419 13.68 6.21 -18.99
CA TRP A 419 12.93 7.29 -19.59
C TRP A 419 13.86 8.24 -20.32
N SER A 420 13.45 8.69 -21.49
CA SER A 420 14.21 9.65 -22.29
C SER A 420 13.31 10.64 -23.01
N SER A 421 13.86 11.79 -23.34
CA SER A 421 13.25 12.82 -24.17
C SER A 421 14.05 12.98 -25.46
N SER A 422 13.38 13.05 -26.61
CA SER A 422 14.01 13.31 -27.92
C SER A 422 14.59 14.73 -28.04
N ALA A 423 14.13 15.66 -27.18
CA ALA A 423 14.54 17.04 -27.17
C ALA A 423 14.70 17.56 -25.72
N PRO A 424 15.80 17.22 -25.02
CA PRO A 424 15.98 17.58 -23.61
C PRO A 424 15.99 19.10 -23.35
N GLN A 425 16.33 19.90 -24.34
CA GLN A 425 16.25 21.37 -24.26
C GLN A 425 14.83 21.92 -24.32
N VAL A 426 13.86 21.12 -24.79
CA VAL A 426 12.42 21.45 -24.83
C VAL A 426 11.72 20.87 -23.62
N LEU A 427 11.99 19.62 -23.32
CA LEU A 427 11.32 18.84 -22.27
C LEU A 427 12.33 17.95 -21.55
N GLN A 428 12.46 18.10 -20.26
CA GLN A 428 13.27 17.22 -19.41
C GLN A 428 12.41 16.15 -18.76
N VAL A 429 12.97 14.93 -18.65
CA VAL A 429 12.42 13.89 -17.79
C VAL A 429 13.23 13.88 -16.50
N SER A 430 12.61 14.26 -15.36
CA SER A 430 13.28 14.46 -14.07
C SER A 430 13.07 13.30 -13.08
N GLY A 431 12.26 12.29 -13.45
CA GLY A 431 11.95 11.12 -12.62
C GLY A 431 11.15 10.08 -13.41
N PRO A 432 10.74 8.98 -12.81
CA PRO A 432 9.93 7.97 -13.49
C PRO A 432 8.62 8.55 -14.03
N GLY A 433 8.61 8.86 -15.33
CA GLY A 433 7.48 9.47 -16.02
C GLY A 433 7.24 10.95 -15.72
N VAL A 434 8.01 11.60 -14.86
CA VAL A 434 7.87 13.03 -14.55
C VAL A 434 8.51 13.88 -15.65
N ILE A 435 7.73 14.79 -16.22
CA ILE A 435 8.12 15.66 -17.32
C ILE A 435 8.06 17.13 -16.92
N ASP A 436 9.09 17.87 -17.25
CA ASP A 436 9.20 19.32 -17.01
C ASP A 436 9.32 20.06 -18.34
N GLY A 437 8.38 20.96 -18.61
CA GLY A 437 8.40 21.80 -19.81
C GLY A 437 9.42 22.94 -19.68
N LEU A 438 10.46 22.96 -20.52
CA LEU A 438 11.54 23.95 -20.46
C LEU A 438 11.39 25.07 -21.46
N ARG A 439 11.13 24.73 -22.71
CA ARG A 439 10.99 25.68 -23.82
C ARG A 439 9.89 25.24 -24.77
N PRO A 440 9.18 26.17 -25.43
CA PRO A 440 8.18 25.80 -26.41
C PRO A 440 8.74 24.93 -27.53
N GLY A 441 8.00 23.87 -27.86
CA GLY A 441 8.36 22.90 -28.90
C GLY A 441 7.71 21.55 -28.66
N ARG A 442 8.08 20.58 -29.48
CA ARG A 442 7.67 19.20 -29.38
C ARG A 442 8.85 18.33 -28.94
N ALA A 443 8.58 17.38 -28.10
CA ALA A 443 9.48 16.31 -27.74
C ALA A 443 8.69 14.99 -27.67
N THR A 444 9.34 13.89 -28.06
CA THR A 444 8.80 12.55 -27.84
C THR A 444 9.44 11.99 -26.58
N VAL A 445 8.63 11.65 -25.59
CA VAL A 445 9.06 10.92 -24.40
C VAL A 445 8.98 9.44 -24.69
N THR A 446 10.05 8.72 -24.39
CA THR A 446 10.13 7.27 -24.54
C THR A 446 10.32 6.62 -23.18
N ALA A 447 9.44 5.71 -22.83
CA ALA A 447 9.59 4.76 -21.72
C ALA A 447 10.08 3.43 -22.33
N ALA A 448 11.24 2.94 -21.92
CA ALA A 448 11.81 1.69 -22.41
C ALA A 448 11.93 0.67 -21.25
N ALA A 449 11.45 -0.54 -21.50
CA ALA A 449 11.50 -1.63 -20.56
C ALA A 449 12.75 -2.50 -20.77
N PRO A 450 13.31 -3.13 -19.71
CA PRO A 450 14.48 -4.01 -19.80
C PRO A 450 14.31 -5.17 -20.79
N TRP A 451 13.07 -5.58 -21.08
CA TRP A 451 12.74 -6.63 -22.04
C TRP A 451 12.54 -6.13 -23.47
N GLY A 452 13.07 -4.94 -23.81
CA GLY A 452 13.13 -4.42 -25.17
C GLY A 452 11.84 -3.79 -25.73
N LYS A 453 10.77 -3.64 -24.93
CA LYS A 453 9.55 -2.93 -25.34
C LYS A 453 9.62 -1.46 -24.97
N THR A 454 9.07 -0.63 -25.86
CA THR A 454 9.02 0.82 -25.66
C THR A 454 7.59 1.34 -25.80
N ALA A 455 7.28 2.42 -25.09
CA ALA A 455 6.06 3.20 -25.28
C ALA A 455 6.44 4.67 -25.42
N THR A 456 5.74 5.39 -26.27
CA THR A 456 6.03 6.78 -26.56
C THR A 456 4.83 7.68 -26.36
N ALA A 457 5.10 8.93 -25.99
CA ALA A 457 4.13 10.02 -25.99
C ALA A 457 4.73 11.27 -26.62
N ASP A 458 3.96 11.93 -27.46
CA ASP A 458 4.29 13.24 -27.98
C ASP A 458 3.89 14.31 -26.97
N VAL A 459 4.88 15.10 -26.54
CA VAL A 459 4.66 16.18 -25.59
C VAL A 459 4.90 17.51 -26.29
N PHE A 460 3.90 18.38 -26.18
CA PHE A 460 3.94 19.73 -26.71
C PHE A 460 4.15 20.70 -25.55
N VAL A 461 5.31 21.31 -25.48
CA VAL A 461 5.54 22.40 -24.54
C VAL A 461 5.10 23.69 -25.20
N VAL A 462 4.11 24.35 -24.64
CA VAL A 462 3.54 25.56 -25.18
C VAL A 462 3.88 26.77 -24.31
N ALA A 463 3.97 27.94 -24.93
CA ALA A 463 3.97 29.20 -24.19
C ALA A 463 2.55 29.55 -23.71
N ASP A 464 2.46 30.55 -22.84
CA ASP A 464 1.18 30.90 -22.20
C ASP A 464 0.18 31.57 -23.15
N LEU A 465 0.65 32.23 -24.18
CA LEU A 465 -0.18 33.09 -25.03
C LEU A 465 0.15 32.86 -26.51
N PHE A 466 -0.89 32.68 -27.30
CA PHE A 466 -0.84 32.64 -28.77
C PHE A 466 -1.43 33.92 -29.35
N VAL A 467 -0.88 34.36 -30.48
CA VAL A 467 -1.32 35.54 -31.17
C VAL A 467 -1.21 35.37 -32.69
N SER A 468 -2.01 36.10 -33.45
CA SER A 468 -1.74 36.31 -34.87
C SER A 468 -0.88 37.55 -35.03
N SER A 469 0.18 37.51 -35.86
CA SER A 469 1.06 38.63 -36.13
C SER A 469 1.54 38.65 -37.60
N ASN A 470 1.67 39.84 -38.17
CA ASN A 470 2.20 40.03 -39.50
C ASN A 470 3.74 40.13 -39.54
N ARG A 471 4.44 39.63 -38.52
CA ARG A 471 5.90 39.66 -38.38
C ARG A 471 6.65 39.07 -39.59
N SER A 472 6.07 38.07 -40.23
CA SER A 472 6.61 37.38 -41.42
C SER A 472 6.07 37.90 -42.76
N GLY A 473 5.27 38.97 -42.76
CA GLY A 473 4.58 39.52 -43.95
C GLY A 473 3.08 39.31 -43.80
N GLU A 474 2.56 38.15 -44.20
CA GLU A 474 1.17 37.77 -43.92
C GLU A 474 0.99 37.38 -42.44
N PRO A 475 -0.24 37.54 -41.89
CA PRO A 475 -0.53 37.15 -40.51
C PRO A 475 -0.27 35.68 -40.27
N GLY A 476 0.71 35.37 -39.42
CA GLY A 476 1.04 34.03 -38.96
C GLY A 476 0.67 33.82 -37.48
N ILE A 477 0.70 32.59 -37.03
CA ILE A 477 0.47 32.23 -35.63
C ILE A 477 1.80 32.18 -34.88
N TYR A 478 1.86 32.89 -33.78
CA TYR A 478 3.02 32.97 -32.90
C TYR A 478 2.64 32.65 -31.47
N GLN A 479 3.59 32.24 -30.67
CA GLN A 479 3.46 32.05 -29.24
C GLN A 479 4.47 32.87 -28.45
N LEU A 480 4.09 33.29 -27.26
CA LEU A 480 4.95 34.03 -26.33
C LEU A 480 4.64 33.72 -24.87
N ARG A 481 5.61 33.91 -24.00
CA ARG A 481 5.39 33.86 -22.55
C ARG A 481 4.82 35.21 -22.10
N SER A 482 3.66 35.17 -21.42
CA SER A 482 3.06 36.37 -20.85
C SER A 482 3.96 36.97 -19.77
N GLY A 483 4.20 38.28 -19.86
CA GLY A 483 5.07 39.01 -18.94
C GLY A 483 6.56 39.08 -19.30
N VAL A 484 6.99 38.53 -20.45
CA VAL A 484 8.33 38.66 -20.96
C VAL A 484 8.29 39.56 -22.24
N THR A 485 9.04 40.64 -22.21
CA THR A 485 9.25 41.45 -23.39
C THR A 485 10.16 40.70 -24.36
N ASP A 486 9.69 40.53 -25.62
CA ASP A 486 10.56 40.29 -26.78
C ASP A 486 10.79 38.88 -27.33
N THR A 487 9.88 37.92 -27.26
CA THR A 487 10.09 36.75 -28.15
C THR A 487 8.80 36.11 -28.63
N LEU A 488 8.21 36.70 -29.67
CA LEU A 488 7.25 35.97 -30.49
C LEU A 488 8.00 34.83 -31.21
N ARG A 489 7.66 33.60 -30.90
CA ARG A 489 8.14 32.40 -31.56
C ARG A 489 7.10 31.95 -32.59
N ALA A 490 7.56 31.81 -33.86
CA ALA A 490 6.70 31.31 -34.91
C ALA A 490 6.21 29.89 -34.62
N VAL A 491 4.92 29.66 -34.84
CA VAL A 491 4.26 28.34 -34.80
C VAL A 491 3.86 27.93 -36.21
N LEU A 492 3.14 28.80 -36.92
CA LEU A 492 2.76 28.61 -38.30
C LEU A 492 2.91 29.94 -39.05
N THR A 493 3.82 29.98 -40.02
CA THR A 493 4.11 31.13 -40.86
C THR A 493 4.29 30.66 -42.30
N ASP A 494 3.40 31.08 -43.17
CA ASP A 494 3.41 30.76 -44.57
C ASP A 494 2.94 31.98 -45.37
N SER A 495 2.58 31.83 -46.64
CA SER A 495 2.14 32.92 -47.51
C SER A 495 0.65 33.26 -47.38
N PHE A 496 -0.03 32.68 -46.39
CA PHE A 496 -1.47 32.89 -46.17
C PHE A 496 -1.73 33.58 -44.84
N ALA A 497 -2.86 34.24 -44.72
CA ALA A 497 -3.27 34.83 -43.48
C ALA A 497 -3.83 33.75 -42.55
N ASN A 498 -3.14 33.52 -41.43
CA ASN A 498 -3.55 32.60 -40.37
C ASN A 498 -3.92 33.42 -39.13
N ILE A 499 -5.19 33.47 -38.80
CA ILE A 499 -5.73 34.37 -37.75
C ILE A 499 -6.61 33.63 -36.74
N GLN A 500 -6.88 34.32 -35.62
CA GLN A 500 -7.81 33.84 -34.56
C GLN A 500 -7.49 32.44 -34.02
N PRO A 501 -6.23 32.21 -33.53
CA PRO A 501 -5.85 30.94 -32.99
C PRO A 501 -6.66 30.60 -31.72
N ALA A 502 -6.98 29.34 -31.54
CA ALA A 502 -7.62 28.78 -30.33
C ALA A 502 -6.91 27.49 -29.92
N LEU A 503 -6.24 27.52 -28.76
CA LEU A 503 -5.55 26.37 -28.21
C LEU A 503 -6.56 25.36 -27.64
N SER A 504 -6.37 24.08 -27.97
CA SER A 504 -7.21 23.01 -27.39
C SER A 504 -7.03 22.89 -25.88
N PRO A 505 -8.03 22.40 -25.13
CA PRO A 505 -7.94 22.25 -23.67
C PRO A 505 -6.80 21.36 -23.20
N ASP A 506 -6.41 20.37 -24.00
CA ASP A 506 -5.26 19.48 -23.76
C ASP A 506 -3.92 20.09 -24.23
N ARG A 507 -3.95 21.33 -24.78
CA ARG A 507 -2.79 22.07 -25.28
C ARG A 507 -2.00 21.37 -26.41
N THR A 508 -2.59 20.41 -27.08
CA THR A 508 -1.90 19.65 -28.13
C THR A 508 -2.20 20.14 -29.53
N ARG A 509 -3.25 20.94 -29.75
CA ARG A 509 -3.70 21.40 -31.05
C ARG A 509 -4.13 22.87 -31.04
N ILE A 510 -4.06 23.50 -32.20
CA ILE A 510 -4.52 24.88 -32.44
C ILE A 510 -5.54 24.86 -33.57
N ALA A 511 -6.75 25.32 -33.31
CA ALA A 511 -7.72 25.66 -34.34
C ALA A 511 -7.55 27.13 -34.75
N PHE A 512 -7.70 27.44 -36.01
CA PHE A 512 -7.51 28.81 -36.51
C PHE A 512 -8.27 29.01 -37.84
N SER A 513 -8.36 30.27 -38.29
CA SER A 513 -8.94 30.62 -39.55
C SER A 513 -7.84 30.96 -40.55
N SER A 514 -7.92 30.45 -41.78
CA SER A 514 -6.94 30.73 -42.86
C SER A 514 -7.57 30.90 -44.21
N ASP A 515 -7.02 31.82 -45.02
CA ASP A 515 -7.51 32.17 -46.35
C ASP A 515 -6.86 31.43 -47.51
N ARG A 516 -6.13 30.33 -47.22
CA ARG A 516 -5.30 29.57 -48.18
C ARG A 516 -6.07 28.96 -49.36
N GLU A 517 -7.35 28.82 -49.25
CA GLU A 517 -8.24 28.33 -50.30
C GLU A 517 -9.10 29.45 -50.93
N GLY A 518 -8.72 30.74 -50.71
CA GLY A 518 -9.41 31.91 -51.26
C GLY A 518 -10.50 32.49 -50.41
N SER A 519 -11.02 31.73 -49.45
CA SER A 519 -11.90 32.20 -48.37
C SER A 519 -11.29 31.79 -47.01
N TYR A 520 -11.77 32.43 -45.93
CA TYR A 520 -11.37 32.00 -44.60
C TYR A 520 -12.12 30.75 -44.20
N ASP A 521 -11.37 29.66 -44.10
CA ASP A 521 -11.84 28.38 -43.58
C ASP A 521 -11.21 28.05 -42.24
N LEU A 522 -11.80 27.11 -41.48
CA LEU A 522 -11.21 26.61 -40.27
C LEU A 522 -10.17 25.51 -40.57
N TYR A 523 -9.06 25.64 -39.91
CA TYR A 523 -7.95 24.70 -39.94
C TYR A 523 -7.57 24.25 -38.53
N LEU A 524 -6.93 23.08 -38.45
CA LEU A 524 -6.38 22.49 -37.24
C LEU A 524 -4.91 22.16 -37.51
N THR A 525 -4.06 22.47 -36.54
CA THR A 525 -2.67 22.05 -36.54
C THR A 525 -2.26 21.54 -35.14
N ASP A 526 -1.18 20.80 -35.06
CA ASP A 526 -0.57 20.50 -33.75
C ASP A 526 -0.02 21.80 -33.14
N ALA A 527 0.17 21.81 -31.82
CA ALA A 527 0.60 23.02 -31.11
C ALA A 527 2.00 23.52 -31.51
N ASP A 528 2.76 22.71 -32.25
CA ASP A 528 4.07 23.08 -32.87
C ASP A 528 3.96 23.56 -34.32
N GLY A 529 2.75 23.61 -34.88
CA GLY A 529 2.47 24.01 -36.28
C GLY A 529 2.51 22.87 -37.30
N SER A 530 2.81 21.65 -36.88
CA SER A 530 2.80 20.47 -37.75
C SER A 530 1.38 19.90 -37.95
N ASN A 531 1.25 18.94 -38.87
CA ASN A 531 0.01 18.18 -39.13
C ASN A 531 -1.21 19.05 -39.42
N LEU A 532 -1.02 20.00 -40.38
CA LEU A 532 -2.07 20.91 -40.83
C LEU A 532 -3.22 20.15 -41.51
N GLN A 533 -4.45 20.41 -41.05
CA GLN A 533 -5.70 19.81 -41.55
C GLN A 533 -6.75 20.90 -41.77
N ARG A 534 -7.43 20.90 -42.91
CA ARG A 534 -8.62 21.72 -43.16
C ARG A 534 -9.83 21.07 -42.49
N LEU A 535 -10.62 21.84 -41.74
CA LEU A 535 -11.81 21.37 -41.04
C LEU A 535 -13.11 21.69 -41.79
N THR A 536 -13.16 22.83 -42.48
CA THR A 536 -14.40 23.31 -43.18
C THR A 536 -14.11 23.56 -44.65
N THR A 537 -15.14 23.43 -45.46
CA THR A 537 -15.08 23.59 -46.93
C THR A 537 -16.30 24.33 -47.50
N ASP A 538 -17.19 24.85 -46.63
CA ASP A 538 -18.39 25.54 -47.06
C ASP A 538 -18.06 26.90 -47.70
N PRO A 539 -18.79 27.30 -48.74
CA PRO A 539 -18.57 28.58 -49.38
C PRO A 539 -19.01 29.73 -48.46
N GLY A 540 -18.06 30.43 -47.90
CA GLY A 540 -18.34 31.54 -46.98
C GLY A 540 -17.07 31.93 -46.21
N ARG A 541 -17.24 32.48 -45.06
CA ARG A 541 -16.14 32.85 -44.17
C ARG A 541 -16.33 32.21 -42.81
N GLU A 542 -15.42 31.38 -42.39
CA GLU A 542 -15.36 30.79 -41.04
C GLU A 542 -14.27 31.47 -40.23
N GLY A 543 -14.57 31.67 -38.94
CA GLY A 543 -13.60 32.26 -38.02
C GLY A 543 -13.99 32.13 -36.55
N GLU A 544 -13.21 32.74 -35.70
CA GLU A 544 -13.40 32.79 -34.24
C GLU A 544 -13.67 31.43 -33.60
N PRO A 545 -12.83 30.40 -33.89
CA PRO A 545 -13.03 29.11 -33.30
C PRO A 545 -12.80 29.13 -31.78
N VAL A 546 -13.63 28.43 -31.03
CA VAL A 546 -13.50 28.24 -29.58
C VAL A 546 -13.76 26.78 -29.22
N TRP A 547 -12.87 26.19 -28.46
CA TRP A 547 -13.01 24.81 -27.99
C TRP A 547 -14.02 24.71 -26.85
N THR A 548 -14.82 23.62 -26.83
CA THR A 548 -15.48 23.20 -25.61
C THR A 548 -14.44 22.74 -24.57
N PRO A 549 -14.66 22.93 -23.25
CA PRO A 549 -13.69 22.58 -22.21
C PRO A 549 -13.25 21.10 -22.19
N ASP A 550 -14.11 20.20 -22.70
CA ASP A 550 -13.82 18.77 -22.86
C ASP A 550 -13.01 18.44 -24.13
N GLY A 551 -12.77 19.45 -25.00
CA GLY A 551 -12.01 19.29 -26.25
C GLY A 551 -12.72 18.49 -27.32
N THR A 552 -14.00 18.17 -27.17
CA THR A 552 -14.76 17.32 -28.10
C THR A 552 -15.38 18.08 -29.25
N ARG A 553 -15.58 19.40 -29.12
CA ARG A 553 -16.20 20.24 -30.13
C ARG A 553 -15.54 21.61 -30.26
N LEU A 554 -15.73 22.20 -31.43
CA LEU A 554 -15.38 23.59 -31.75
C LEU A 554 -16.66 24.37 -32.06
N VAL A 555 -16.86 25.50 -31.40
CA VAL A 555 -17.87 26.49 -31.76
C VAL A 555 -17.17 27.58 -32.56
N TYR A 556 -17.81 28.04 -33.65
CA TYR A 556 -17.21 29.01 -34.55
C TYR A 556 -18.25 29.92 -35.17
N THR A 557 -17.79 30.99 -35.76
CA THR A 557 -18.64 31.93 -36.54
C THR A 557 -18.54 31.58 -38.02
N PHE A 558 -19.67 31.35 -38.68
CA PHE A 558 -19.77 31.16 -40.11
C PHE A 558 -20.61 32.27 -40.73
N THR A 559 -20.11 32.89 -41.78
CA THR A 559 -20.81 33.90 -42.56
C THR A 559 -20.93 33.40 -44.00
N ARG A 560 -22.13 33.04 -44.37
CA ARG A 560 -22.44 32.68 -45.75
C ARG A 560 -22.34 33.91 -46.64
N GLN A 561 -21.95 33.74 -47.90
CA GLN A 561 -21.84 34.86 -48.85
C GLN A 561 -23.11 35.69 -48.90
N GLY A 562 -23.03 37.00 -48.62
CA GLY A 562 -24.17 37.90 -48.52
C GLY A 562 -25.07 37.75 -47.30
N GLY A 563 -24.75 36.84 -46.39
CA GLY A 563 -25.51 36.59 -45.16
C GLY A 563 -24.93 37.29 -43.93
N GLN A 564 -25.60 37.14 -42.82
CA GLN A 564 -25.16 37.56 -41.49
C GLN A 564 -24.36 36.42 -40.84
N PRO A 565 -23.34 36.74 -40.00
CA PRO A 565 -22.59 35.72 -39.25
C PRO A 565 -23.55 34.96 -38.33
N GLN A 566 -23.35 33.64 -38.24
CA GLN A 566 -24.10 32.73 -37.33
C GLN A 566 -23.13 31.81 -36.60
N LEU A 567 -23.56 31.32 -35.44
CA LEU A 567 -22.78 30.38 -34.67
C LEU A 567 -23.05 28.94 -35.13
N TYR A 568 -21.96 28.21 -35.29
CA TYR A 568 -21.93 26.80 -35.67
C TYR A 568 -21.08 26.00 -34.69
N VAL A 569 -21.33 24.70 -34.65
CA VAL A 569 -20.50 23.75 -33.90
C VAL A 569 -20.09 22.60 -34.83
N LEU A 570 -18.85 22.13 -34.68
CA LEU A 570 -18.35 20.93 -35.37
C LEU A 570 -17.45 20.11 -34.45
N ARG A 571 -17.17 18.88 -34.86
CA ARG A 571 -16.17 18.05 -34.20
C ARG A 571 -14.80 18.35 -34.78
N PRO A 572 -13.71 18.12 -33.98
CA PRO A 572 -12.32 18.38 -34.41
C PRO A 572 -11.83 17.53 -35.60
N ASP A 573 -12.61 16.56 -36.03
CA ASP A 573 -12.40 15.76 -37.25
C ASP A 573 -13.02 16.39 -38.50
N GLY A 574 -13.63 17.55 -38.38
CA GLY A 574 -14.32 18.26 -39.43
C GLY A 574 -15.76 17.80 -39.72
N HIS A 575 -16.24 16.81 -38.97
CA HIS A 575 -17.58 16.25 -39.18
C HIS A 575 -18.64 16.86 -38.28
N ALA A 576 -19.91 16.65 -38.65
CA ALA A 576 -21.10 17.05 -37.89
C ALA A 576 -21.21 18.58 -37.68
N ALA A 577 -20.87 19.38 -38.69
CA ALA A 577 -21.12 20.83 -38.63
C ALA A 577 -22.63 21.11 -38.50
N GLN A 578 -23.04 21.86 -37.49
CA GLN A 578 -24.40 22.15 -37.16
C GLN A 578 -24.59 23.61 -36.74
N ALA A 579 -25.62 24.27 -37.22
CA ALA A 579 -25.97 25.61 -36.78
C ALA A 579 -26.47 25.59 -35.31
N LEU A 580 -25.94 26.48 -34.48
CA LEU A 580 -26.37 26.68 -33.09
C LEU A 580 -27.39 27.87 -32.98
N SER A 581 -27.27 28.85 -33.87
CA SER A 581 -28.17 30.01 -33.92
C SER A 581 -28.77 30.15 -35.31
N ALA A 582 -30.08 30.40 -35.36
CA ALA A 582 -30.81 30.67 -36.59
C ALA A 582 -31.65 31.97 -36.50
N GLU A 583 -31.46 32.71 -35.42
CA GLU A 583 -32.19 33.94 -35.16
C GLU A 583 -31.75 35.06 -36.11
N PRO A 584 -32.66 36.01 -36.43
CA PRO A 584 -32.31 37.17 -37.22
C PRO A 584 -31.18 38.00 -36.60
N GLY A 585 -30.39 38.67 -37.45
CA GLY A 585 -29.21 39.44 -37.01
C GLY A 585 -27.94 38.64 -37.02
N GLY A 586 -26.80 39.32 -36.91
CA GLY A 586 -25.48 38.70 -36.86
C GLY A 586 -25.17 38.16 -35.47
N ASN A 587 -24.67 36.91 -35.38
CA ASN A 587 -24.22 36.27 -34.16
C ASN A 587 -22.77 35.83 -34.30
N HIS A 588 -21.87 36.38 -33.49
CA HIS A 588 -20.42 36.15 -33.62
C HIS A 588 -19.69 36.25 -32.28
N SER A 589 -18.37 36.08 -32.29
CA SER A 589 -17.46 36.18 -31.13
C SER A 589 -17.86 35.29 -29.97
N PRO A 590 -17.98 33.97 -30.17
CA PRO A 590 -18.39 33.05 -29.11
C PRO A 590 -17.35 32.92 -27.98
N SER A 591 -17.83 32.66 -26.79
CA SER A 591 -17.05 32.23 -25.61
C SER A 591 -17.83 31.20 -24.84
N ILE A 592 -17.15 30.10 -24.45
CA ILE A 592 -17.78 28.98 -23.74
C ILE A 592 -17.45 29.06 -22.25
N SER A 593 -18.45 28.84 -21.39
CA SER A 593 -18.27 28.78 -19.94
C SER A 593 -17.38 27.58 -19.52
N ALA A 594 -16.67 27.71 -18.43
CA ALA A 594 -15.74 26.67 -17.96
C ALA A 594 -16.41 25.32 -17.67
N ASP A 595 -17.70 25.33 -17.32
CA ASP A 595 -18.51 24.12 -17.14
C ASP A 595 -19.00 23.49 -18.47
N GLY A 596 -18.69 24.12 -19.61
CA GLY A 596 -19.08 23.66 -20.94
C GLY A 596 -20.57 23.78 -21.27
N ARG A 597 -21.38 24.45 -20.45
CA ARG A 597 -22.84 24.45 -20.59
C ARG A 597 -23.40 25.64 -21.32
N ARG A 598 -22.69 26.78 -21.39
CA ARG A 598 -23.19 28.03 -21.93
C ARG A 598 -22.24 28.65 -22.94
N ILE A 599 -22.79 29.36 -23.90
CA ILE A 599 -22.08 30.20 -24.88
C ILE A 599 -22.50 31.62 -24.65
N ALA A 600 -21.54 32.53 -24.40
CA ALA A 600 -21.73 33.96 -24.52
C ALA A 600 -21.30 34.39 -25.92
N PHE A 601 -22.03 35.28 -26.55
CA PHE A 601 -21.73 35.73 -27.89
C PHE A 601 -22.29 37.15 -28.12
N VAL A 602 -21.83 37.79 -29.17
CA VAL A 602 -22.37 39.09 -29.66
C VAL A 602 -23.53 38.84 -30.60
N SER A 603 -24.62 39.60 -30.45
CA SER A 603 -25.73 39.57 -31.38
C SER A 603 -26.20 40.97 -31.74
N THR A 604 -26.62 41.16 -33.02
CA THR A 604 -27.17 42.40 -33.54
C THR A 604 -28.69 42.33 -33.74
N ARG A 605 -29.36 41.29 -33.18
CA ARG A 605 -30.80 41.02 -33.38
C ARG A 605 -31.72 42.14 -32.91
N ASP A 606 -31.32 42.94 -31.95
CA ASP A 606 -32.06 44.06 -31.38
C ASP A 606 -31.55 45.44 -31.87
N GLY A 607 -30.75 45.47 -32.97
CA GLY A 607 -30.22 46.69 -33.60
C GLY A 607 -28.75 46.93 -33.29
N ASP A 608 -28.38 47.09 -32.02
CA ASP A 608 -27.01 47.29 -31.59
C ASP A 608 -26.32 45.98 -31.26
N GLN A 609 -24.96 45.98 -31.16
CA GLN A 609 -24.18 44.83 -30.71
C GLN A 609 -24.32 44.70 -29.20
N GLU A 610 -24.94 43.61 -28.78
CA GLU A 610 -25.13 43.29 -27.37
C GLU A 610 -24.68 41.87 -27.06
N ILE A 611 -24.39 41.60 -25.79
CA ILE A 611 -24.00 40.26 -25.34
C ILE A 611 -25.23 39.42 -25.03
N TYR A 612 -25.25 38.23 -25.56
CA TYR A 612 -26.25 37.19 -25.30
C TYR A 612 -25.62 35.95 -24.75
N VAL A 613 -26.41 35.16 -24.03
CA VAL A 613 -25.99 33.82 -23.52
C VAL A 613 -27.04 32.80 -23.89
N MET A 614 -26.61 31.65 -24.42
CA MET A 614 -27.45 30.49 -24.74
C MET A 614 -26.83 29.18 -24.24
N PRO A 615 -27.55 28.04 -24.17
CA PRO A 615 -27.00 26.73 -23.95
C PRO A 615 -25.96 26.36 -25.02
N VAL A 616 -24.96 25.52 -24.68
CA VAL A 616 -23.89 25.12 -25.60
C VAL A 616 -24.40 24.29 -26.78
N ASP A 617 -25.51 23.60 -26.62
CA ASP A 617 -26.17 22.80 -27.67
C ASP A 617 -27.18 23.62 -28.53
N GLY A 618 -27.16 24.93 -28.37
CA GLY A 618 -28.11 25.82 -29.04
C GLY A 618 -29.39 26.02 -28.27
N GLY A 619 -30.34 26.77 -28.88
CA GLY A 619 -31.64 27.06 -28.27
C GLY A 619 -31.83 28.55 -27.97
N SER A 620 -32.76 28.85 -27.06
CA SER A 620 -33.14 30.23 -26.76
C SER A 620 -32.00 31.02 -26.13
N ALA A 621 -31.66 32.16 -26.71
CA ALA A 621 -30.66 33.07 -26.22
C ALA A 621 -31.25 34.16 -25.33
N ARG A 622 -30.60 34.45 -24.20
CA ARG A 622 -31.00 35.53 -23.29
C ARG A 622 -30.03 36.69 -23.45
N ARG A 623 -30.57 37.91 -23.65
CA ARG A 623 -29.81 39.15 -23.67
C ARG A 623 -29.25 39.47 -22.29
N ILE A 624 -27.97 39.77 -22.21
CA ILE A 624 -27.25 40.09 -20.98
C ILE A 624 -27.05 41.60 -20.83
N THR A 625 -26.64 42.27 -21.91
CA THR A 625 -26.32 43.69 -21.86
C THR A 625 -27.43 44.54 -22.53
N ARG A 626 -27.55 45.79 -22.09
CA ARG A 626 -28.49 46.81 -22.61
C ARG A 626 -27.88 48.19 -22.43
N THR A 627 -26.65 48.36 -22.94
CA THR A 627 -25.88 49.57 -22.68
C THR A 627 -26.19 50.73 -23.62
N GLY A 628 -26.89 50.48 -24.74
CA GLY A 628 -27.05 51.44 -25.81
C GLY A 628 -25.75 51.84 -26.51
N GLN A 629 -24.70 51.06 -26.30
CA GLN A 629 -23.37 51.13 -26.91
C GLN A 629 -23.04 49.78 -27.53
N ARG A 630 -21.97 49.69 -28.30
CA ARG A 630 -21.58 48.42 -28.88
C ARG A 630 -20.82 47.61 -27.85
N ASP A 631 -21.40 46.49 -27.46
CA ASP A 631 -20.78 45.52 -26.55
C ASP A 631 -20.21 44.36 -27.36
N SER A 632 -18.95 44.01 -27.11
CA SER A 632 -18.22 43.07 -27.94
C SER A 632 -17.27 42.19 -27.10
N GLN A 633 -16.74 41.15 -27.75
CA GLN A 633 -15.67 40.28 -27.21
C GLN A 633 -15.97 39.68 -25.83
N PRO A 634 -17.12 39.04 -25.62
CA PRO A 634 -17.43 38.40 -24.34
C PRO A 634 -16.42 37.28 -24.07
N ARG A 635 -15.95 37.14 -22.79
CA ARG A 635 -15.16 36.04 -22.34
C ARG A 635 -15.67 35.58 -20.97
N PHE A 636 -15.97 34.30 -20.85
CA PHE A 636 -16.23 33.70 -19.55
C PHE A 636 -14.95 33.55 -18.76
N LEU A 637 -15.01 33.88 -17.48
CA LEU A 637 -14.00 33.55 -16.49
C LEU A 637 -14.26 32.16 -15.89
N PRO A 638 -13.24 31.47 -15.33
CA PRO A 638 -13.44 30.13 -14.74
C PRO A 638 -14.47 30.07 -13.61
N ASN A 639 -14.66 31.16 -12.89
CA ASN A 639 -15.66 31.28 -11.83
C ASN A 639 -17.08 31.55 -12.33
N GLY A 640 -17.27 31.61 -13.65
CA GLY A 640 -18.57 31.84 -14.28
C GLY A 640 -18.94 33.32 -14.49
N ASP A 641 -18.10 34.27 -14.12
CA ASP A 641 -18.25 35.68 -14.45
C ASP A 641 -18.01 35.92 -15.93
N LEU A 642 -18.54 37.03 -16.43
CA LEU A 642 -18.37 37.45 -17.80
C LEU A 642 -17.56 38.75 -17.85
N ILE A 643 -16.58 38.81 -18.75
CA ILE A 643 -15.84 40.02 -19.07
C ILE A 643 -16.07 40.37 -20.53
N TYR A 644 -16.28 41.64 -20.84
CA TYR A 644 -16.61 42.11 -22.20
C TYR A 644 -16.13 43.55 -22.44
N VAL A 645 -16.08 43.94 -23.70
CA VAL A 645 -15.66 45.28 -24.14
C VAL A 645 -16.87 46.09 -24.47
N VAL A 646 -16.98 47.32 -23.95
CA VAL A 646 -17.94 48.34 -24.27
C VAL A 646 -17.25 49.44 -25.06
N GLU A 647 -17.70 49.75 -26.29
CA GLU A 647 -17.16 50.85 -27.07
C GLU A 647 -17.60 52.18 -26.46
N ARG A 648 -16.70 53.16 -26.39
CA ARG A 648 -16.96 54.47 -25.80
C ARG A 648 -16.28 55.57 -26.60
N GLY A 649 -16.96 56.15 -27.55
CA GLY A 649 -16.40 57.18 -28.40
C GLY A 649 -15.23 56.69 -29.21
N LYS A 650 -13.99 57.18 -28.91
CA LYS A 650 -12.75 56.73 -29.57
C LYS A 650 -12.05 55.62 -28.86
N GLY A 651 -12.44 55.29 -27.65
CA GLY A 651 -11.81 54.27 -26.77
C GLY A 651 -12.72 53.12 -26.42
N SER A 652 -12.31 52.34 -25.44
CA SER A 652 -13.08 51.20 -24.94
C SER A 652 -13.04 51.12 -23.41
N ARG A 653 -14.06 50.54 -22.85
CA ARG A 653 -14.13 50.14 -21.45
C ARG A 653 -14.27 48.64 -21.35
N LEU A 654 -13.40 48.03 -20.59
CA LEU A 654 -13.50 46.62 -20.24
C LEU A 654 -14.33 46.47 -18.98
N VAL A 655 -15.35 45.66 -19.02
CA VAL A 655 -16.33 45.50 -17.94
C VAL A 655 -16.39 44.04 -17.51
N ARG A 656 -16.44 43.82 -16.20
CA ARG A 656 -16.70 42.51 -15.59
C ARG A 656 -18.10 42.49 -15.00
N LEU A 657 -18.80 41.40 -15.23
CA LEU A 657 -20.13 41.13 -14.71
C LEU A 657 -20.07 39.86 -13.88
N ALA A 658 -20.49 39.93 -12.61
CA ALA A 658 -20.52 38.73 -11.74
C ALA A 658 -21.62 37.78 -12.26
N GLY A 659 -21.18 36.58 -12.70
CA GLY A 659 -22.07 35.66 -13.41
C GLY A 659 -22.62 36.28 -14.70
N THR A 660 -23.93 36.21 -14.90
CA THR A 660 -24.65 36.81 -16.03
C THR A 660 -25.76 37.78 -15.61
N GLU A 661 -25.81 38.18 -14.34
CA GLU A 661 -26.88 38.97 -13.74
C GLU A 661 -26.40 40.01 -12.72
N GLY A 662 -25.07 40.04 -12.43
CA GLY A 662 -24.52 40.98 -11.44
C GLY A 662 -24.43 42.41 -11.96
N GLU A 663 -23.95 43.31 -11.09
CA GLU A 663 -23.70 44.68 -11.46
C GLU A 663 -22.40 44.82 -12.26
N PRO A 664 -22.40 45.60 -13.38
CA PRO A 664 -21.23 45.80 -14.21
C PRO A 664 -20.13 46.58 -13.46
N GLN A 665 -18.92 46.03 -13.41
CA GLN A 665 -17.77 46.69 -12.83
C GLN A 665 -16.72 47.01 -13.90
N THR A 666 -16.25 48.24 -13.94
CA THR A 666 -15.18 48.65 -14.87
C THR A 666 -13.84 48.05 -14.38
N VAL A 667 -13.18 47.28 -15.25
CA VAL A 667 -11.84 46.70 -15.02
C VAL A 667 -10.77 47.67 -15.47
N LEU A 668 -10.93 48.28 -16.64
CA LEU A 668 -10.04 49.31 -17.18
C LEU A 668 -10.74 50.12 -18.28
N GLU A 669 -10.18 51.29 -18.56
CA GLU A 669 -10.56 52.13 -19.69
C GLU A 669 -9.35 52.41 -20.58
N THR A 670 -9.56 52.55 -21.86
CA THR A 670 -8.55 52.87 -22.87
C THR A 670 -9.02 53.98 -23.80
N ASP A 671 -8.09 54.84 -24.22
CA ASP A 671 -8.40 55.95 -25.15
C ASP A 671 -8.51 55.52 -26.64
N GLU A 672 -8.13 54.24 -26.89
CA GLU A 672 -8.21 53.60 -28.20
C GLU A 672 -9.03 52.32 -28.11
N PRO A 673 -9.59 51.83 -29.24
CA PRO A 673 -10.43 50.62 -29.20
C PRO A 673 -9.64 49.37 -28.80
N ILE A 674 -10.31 48.51 -28.02
CA ILE A 674 -9.84 47.15 -27.78
C ILE A 674 -10.37 46.26 -28.90
N SER A 675 -9.45 45.68 -29.67
CA SER A 675 -9.77 44.88 -30.86
C SER A 675 -9.60 43.35 -30.64
N GLY A 676 -9.02 42.93 -29.56
CA GLY A 676 -8.85 41.52 -29.20
C GLY A 676 -8.75 41.33 -27.69
N LEU A 677 -9.45 40.34 -27.15
CA LEU A 677 -9.47 40.00 -25.73
C LEU A 677 -9.35 38.50 -25.55
N ALA A 678 -8.46 38.08 -24.67
CA ALA A 678 -8.31 36.71 -24.20
C ALA A 678 -8.13 36.68 -22.67
N VAL A 679 -8.55 35.60 -22.07
CA VAL A 679 -8.40 35.33 -20.62
C VAL A 679 -7.70 33.99 -20.44
N SER A 680 -6.72 33.95 -19.53
CA SER A 680 -6.03 32.71 -19.20
C SER A 680 -6.98 31.70 -18.56
N ARG A 681 -6.69 30.41 -18.77
CA ARG A 681 -7.52 29.30 -18.30
C ARG A 681 -7.72 29.29 -16.76
N ASP A 682 -6.73 29.78 -16.01
CA ASP A 682 -6.82 29.92 -14.55
C ASP A 682 -7.58 31.20 -14.10
N GLY A 683 -8.01 32.04 -15.05
CA GLY A 683 -8.70 33.30 -14.78
C GLY A 683 -7.84 34.37 -14.11
N ARG A 684 -6.51 34.19 -14.05
CA ARG A 684 -5.63 35.12 -13.33
C ARG A 684 -5.08 36.23 -14.22
N ARG A 685 -5.00 35.99 -15.54
CA ARG A 685 -4.42 36.92 -16.51
C ARG A 685 -5.35 37.15 -17.67
N MET A 686 -5.25 38.31 -18.26
CA MET A 686 -5.86 38.65 -19.54
C MET A 686 -4.83 39.25 -20.48
N ALA A 687 -5.07 39.02 -21.78
CA ALA A 687 -4.35 39.68 -22.85
C ALA A 687 -5.35 40.47 -23.70
N TYR A 688 -5.00 41.69 -24.07
CA TYR A 688 -5.85 42.50 -24.94
C TYR A 688 -5.02 43.33 -25.91
N VAL A 689 -5.58 43.58 -27.08
CA VAL A 689 -4.98 44.37 -28.15
C VAL A 689 -5.67 45.72 -28.21
N VAL A 690 -4.90 46.76 -28.09
CA VAL A 690 -5.38 48.15 -28.22
C VAL A 690 -4.81 48.75 -29.51
N GLY A 691 -5.64 49.40 -30.30
CA GLY A 691 -5.20 50.10 -31.48
C GLY A 691 -6.25 50.29 -32.54
N ARG A 692 -5.89 51.05 -33.56
CA ARG A 692 -6.73 51.39 -34.70
C ARG A 692 -5.98 51.39 -36.00
N LEU A 693 -6.67 51.30 -37.12
CA LEU A 693 -6.15 51.63 -38.40
C LEU A 693 -5.89 53.16 -38.44
N THR A 694 -4.63 53.56 -38.58
CA THR A 694 -4.26 54.98 -38.59
C THR A 694 -4.39 55.62 -39.98
N ASP A 695 -4.29 54.78 -41.03
CA ASP A 695 -4.53 55.19 -42.41
C ASP A 695 -5.06 53.99 -43.21
N ALA A 696 -6.36 53.96 -43.37
CA ALA A 696 -7.07 52.87 -44.06
C ALA A 696 -6.69 52.78 -45.58
N THR A 697 -6.23 53.88 -46.19
CA THR A 697 -5.86 53.90 -47.60
C THR A 697 -4.42 53.35 -47.83
N LYS A 698 -3.59 53.36 -46.80
CA LYS A 698 -2.19 52.86 -46.83
C LYS A 698 -2.00 51.58 -46.00
N GLY A 699 -3.07 51.00 -45.46
CA GLY A 699 -3.01 49.83 -44.59
C GLY A 699 -2.21 50.05 -43.31
N LYS A 700 -1.98 51.32 -42.91
CA LYS A 700 -1.27 51.61 -41.66
C LYS A 700 -2.13 51.38 -40.46
N ALA A 701 -1.72 50.46 -39.64
CA ALA A 701 -2.37 50.15 -38.37
C ALA A 701 -1.35 50.25 -37.21
N GLN A 702 -1.81 50.61 -36.04
CA GLN A 702 -0.99 50.54 -34.82
C GLN A 702 -1.80 49.72 -33.79
N PHE A 703 -1.35 48.49 -33.58
CA PHE A 703 -1.93 47.60 -32.57
C PHE A 703 -0.87 47.26 -31.52
N ARG A 704 -1.23 47.41 -30.25
CA ARG A 704 -0.36 47.12 -29.10
C ARG A 704 -0.96 46.02 -28.28
N LEU A 705 -0.18 45.01 -27.97
CA LEU A 705 -0.58 43.90 -27.11
C LEU A 705 -0.23 44.22 -25.66
N PHE A 706 -1.19 44.06 -24.78
CA PHE A 706 -1.03 44.19 -23.35
C PHE A 706 -1.37 42.87 -22.65
N VAL A 707 -0.61 42.57 -21.62
CA VAL A 707 -0.93 41.45 -20.70
C VAL A 707 -1.03 42.01 -19.29
N ARG A 708 -2.06 41.61 -18.57
CA ARG A 708 -2.35 42.10 -17.23
C ARG A 708 -2.86 40.97 -16.33
N SER A 709 -2.56 41.04 -15.01
CA SER A 709 -3.27 40.27 -14.01
C SER A 709 -4.72 40.77 -13.87
N LEU A 710 -5.67 39.88 -13.67
CA LEU A 710 -7.06 40.19 -13.33
C LEU A 710 -7.27 40.57 -11.86
N ALA A 711 -6.22 40.48 -11.01
CA ALA A 711 -6.25 41.03 -9.67
C ALA A 711 -6.42 42.55 -9.72
N ALA A 712 -7.15 43.13 -8.76
CA ALA A 712 -7.32 44.56 -8.64
C ALA A 712 -5.95 45.28 -8.58
N GLU A 713 -5.84 46.45 -9.20
CA GLU A 713 -4.65 47.33 -9.20
C GLU A 713 -3.42 46.86 -9.98
N ALA A 714 -3.48 45.77 -10.76
CA ALA A 714 -2.36 45.35 -11.56
C ALA A 714 -2.09 46.29 -12.74
N THR A 715 -0.87 46.77 -12.90
CA THR A 715 -0.43 47.56 -14.05
C THR A 715 -0.33 46.67 -15.31
N PRO A 716 -0.87 47.09 -16.47
CA PRO A 716 -0.69 46.35 -17.70
C PRO A 716 0.75 46.36 -18.15
N ALA A 717 1.28 45.17 -18.54
CA ALA A 717 2.57 45.09 -19.21
C ALA A 717 2.35 45.11 -20.73
N GLN A 718 2.94 46.06 -21.43
CA GLN A 718 2.92 46.11 -22.87
C GLN A 718 3.97 45.13 -23.42
N VAL A 719 3.56 44.29 -24.37
CA VAL A 719 4.49 43.42 -25.11
C VAL A 719 5.21 44.31 -26.16
N THR A 720 6.55 44.28 -26.15
CA THR A 720 7.36 45.01 -27.14
C THR A 720 7.26 44.31 -28.49
N LEU A 721 6.82 45.04 -29.52
CA LEU A 721 6.72 44.58 -30.88
C LEU A 721 7.77 45.29 -31.75
N ARG A 722 8.12 44.73 -32.88
CA ARG A 722 9.01 45.37 -33.87
C ARG A 722 8.28 46.56 -34.54
N PRO A 723 8.99 47.58 -35.02
CA PRO A 723 8.35 48.64 -35.80
C PRO A 723 7.58 48.09 -37.00
N GLY A 724 6.30 48.46 -37.14
CA GLY A 724 5.43 48.00 -38.22
C GLY A 724 4.78 46.64 -37.99
N GLU A 725 5.11 45.96 -36.88
CA GLU A 725 4.48 44.71 -36.50
C GLU A 725 3.12 44.95 -35.82
N HIS A 726 2.12 44.19 -36.25
CA HIS A 726 0.78 44.19 -35.67
C HIS A 726 0.47 42.84 -35.07
N VAL A 727 -0.16 42.86 -33.92
CA VAL A 727 -0.69 41.67 -33.25
C VAL A 727 -2.21 41.77 -33.23
N LEU A 728 -2.82 40.68 -33.63
CA LEU A 728 -4.28 40.48 -33.63
C LEU A 728 -4.63 39.26 -32.80
N SER A 729 -5.89 39.15 -32.39
CA SER A 729 -6.49 37.92 -31.87
C SER A 729 -5.62 37.13 -30.85
N PRO A 730 -5.42 37.63 -29.62
CA PRO A 730 -4.73 36.87 -28.58
C PRO A 730 -5.57 35.65 -28.13
N ALA A 731 -4.90 34.56 -27.71
CA ALA A 731 -5.50 33.36 -27.16
C ALA A 731 -4.58 32.72 -26.11
N PHE A 732 -5.11 32.30 -24.95
CA PHE A 732 -4.41 31.58 -23.91
C PHE A 732 -4.62 30.08 -24.01
#